data_e648da9f92f46a08dd66f1d9a4f62a8e
#
_entry.id   e648da9f92f46a08dd66f1d9a4f62a8e
#
_cell.length_a   1.000
_cell.length_b   1.000
_cell.length_c   1.000
_cell.angle_alpha   90.00
_cell.angle_beta   90.00
_cell.angle_gamma   90.00
#
_symmetry.space_group_name_H-M   'P 1'
#
loop_
_entity.id
_entity.type
_entity.pdbx_description
1 polymer ?
#
loop_
_entity_poly.entity_id
_entity_poly.type
_entity_poly.pdbx_seq_one_letter_code
_entity_poly.pdbx_strand_id
1 'polypeptide(L)'
;MIKNMDSELKIYWKSIVNTIRDESAFYGSSELSEFVNYVSGLLLEGEEITEDIEYLHYEGTGPSRKKIQIDGYYFDDCDGSVVLYVVPPLMTEDDGPGSMGNDDIRKFLGMAKAFVDESKFIYEHAEESHPAYGLAADLVTENGRFRDIDKFIITIITDNVLTKAATMPSSVKENGKRFEFRIWDLKNLWMLTESQTGRIELKVDLREYTAGKGIPCLLANKTEDYTSYLCSIPGKVIAELYNKYGSRLLEGNIRSFLQIRNKSVNYGIRQTILKAPEKFFIYNNGLTATASDIELVSCVDGLFMTGIKSLQIVNGGQTTASLAMAYLNDRKDKSVECIERISVPMKLTVVGCEQAQTLVPEIAKYANSQNKVNVSDLASNSEFHIRMESISRKLMAPPANGKQYGTYWFYERSRGQYKQETYRKKDTEKKNFTDRNPFNQKISKTDFAKYALIMQRRPDKASFGGEKGFGEYNKGINNDWEKHADNYNEGYFKEIVCTALMFKYVDSVVKRLKYEYKANINAYAVSYLLHLIDAQCPGKVLDFKAIWDAQEVPELVKRQLEANIYIVRNVLIDPDRKVENVTEWAKREACWKLVKEQKTELSDDFIASLMDKGDYLSDKTAAKKEQKKTNAANALVQVFNYGPDKWQALLNWAVDNRELSAAERKLVTKAVNCQKRNPSDSDCLKILNVLDHARDLGYKD
;
A
#
# COMPACT_ATOMS: atom_id res chain seq x y z
N MET A 1 22.76 -19.85 15.35
CA MET A 1 21.77 -19.22 14.42
C MET A 1 20.42 -19.94 14.42
N ILE A 2 20.32 -21.24 14.17
CA ILE A 2 19.03 -21.96 14.08
C ILE A 2 18.23 -21.94 15.39
N LYS A 3 18.85 -22.10 16.57
CA LYS A 3 18.17 -22.05 17.89
C LYS A 3 17.60 -20.68 18.25
N ASN A 4 18.19 -19.56 17.79
CA ASN A 4 17.64 -18.23 18.00
C ASN A 4 16.43 -17.95 17.10
N MET A 5 16.46 -18.44 15.86
CA MET A 5 15.37 -18.26 14.89
C MET A 5 14.08 -18.95 15.35
N ASP A 6 14.17 -20.13 15.95
CA ASP A 6 13.00 -20.85 16.48
C ASP A 6 12.36 -20.11 17.67
N SER A 7 13.15 -19.41 18.50
CA SER A 7 12.62 -18.61 19.62
C SER A 7 11.97 -17.30 19.14
N GLU A 8 12.56 -16.63 18.16
CA GLU A 8 12.00 -15.40 17.58
C GLU A 8 10.71 -15.67 16.81
N LEU A 9 10.66 -16.79 16.08
CA LEU A 9 9.45 -17.21 15.37
C LEU A 9 8.30 -17.51 16.32
N LYS A 10 8.57 -18.13 17.50
CA LYS A 10 7.57 -18.35 18.55
C LYS A 10 7.05 -17.02 19.15
N ILE A 11 7.96 -16.07 19.38
CA ILE A 11 7.58 -14.75 19.87
C ILE A 11 6.70 -14.03 18.84
N TYR A 12 7.06 -14.09 17.57
CA TYR A 12 6.28 -13.52 16.47
C TYR A 12 4.89 -14.17 16.38
N TRP A 13 4.82 -15.52 16.43
CA TRP A 13 3.56 -16.25 16.43
C TRP A 13 2.64 -15.82 17.59
N LYS A 14 3.18 -15.75 18.82
CA LYS A 14 2.41 -15.28 19.98
C LYS A 14 1.89 -13.85 19.78
N SER A 15 2.68 -12.97 19.18
CA SER A 15 2.21 -11.60 18.90
C SER A 15 1.05 -11.58 17.90
N ILE A 16 1.06 -12.44 16.89
CA ILE A 16 -0.06 -12.60 15.96
C ILE A 16 -1.31 -13.08 16.67
N VAL A 17 -1.21 -14.20 17.41
CA VAL A 17 -2.33 -14.80 18.13
C VAL A 17 -2.97 -13.81 19.10
N ASN A 18 -2.15 -13.09 19.87
CA ASN A 18 -2.66 -12.06 20.80
C ASN A 18 -3.35 -10.91 20.06
N THR A 19 -2.75 -10.41 18.97
CA THR A 19 -3.36 -9.34 18.18
C THR A 19 -4.71 -9.77 17.62
N ILE A 20 -4.81 -10.97 17.07
CA ILE A 20 -6.04 -11.51 16.48
C ILE A 20 -7.12 -11.69 17.55
N ARG A 21 -6.77 -12.22 18.74
CA ARG A 21 -7.71 -12.39 19.86
C ARG A 21 -8.20 -11.07 20.41
N ASP A 22 -7.30 -10.12 20.61
CA ASP A 22 -7.66 -8.79 21.11
C ASP A 22 -8.59 -8.08 20.12
N GLU A 23 -8.32 -8.17 18.83
CA GLU A 23 -9.17 -7.60 17.79
C GLU A 23 -10.50 -8.36 17.67
N SER A 24 -10.48 -9.68 17.69
CA SER A 24 -11.69 -10.52 17.69
C SER A 24 -12.59 -10.23 18.90
N ALA A 25 -12.01 -10.16 20.10
CA ALA A 25 -12.75 -9.82 21.32
C ALA A 25 -13.30 -8.39 21.31
N PHE A 26 -12.50 -7.43 20.84
CA PHE A 26 -12.90 -6.02 20.77
C PHE A 26 -14.03 -5.78 19.76
N TYR A 27 -13.96 -6.42 18.60
CA TYR A 27 -14.91 -6.22 17.51
C TYR A 27 -16.05 -7.25 17.46
N GLY A 28 -15.99 -8.31 18.26
CA GLY A 28 -16.95 -9.42 18.22
C GLY A 28 -16.92 -10.21 16.90
N SER A 29 -15.78 -10.21 16.20
CA SER A 29 -15.54 -10.92 14.94
C SER A 29 -14.95 -12.31 15.19
N SER A 30 -14.86 -13.15 14.14
CA SER A 30 -14.14 -14.42 14.23
C SER A 30 -12.64 -14.24 14.20
N GLU A 31 -11.88 -15.06 14.92
CA GLU A 31 -10.40 -15.07 14.84
C GLU A 31 -9.93 -15.31 13.41
N LEU A 32 -10.65 -16.12 12.65
CA LEU A 32 -10.37 -16.38 11.24
C LEU A 32 -10.43 -15.10 10.38
N SER A 33 -11.49 -14.29 10.55
CA SER A 33 -11.61 -13.04 9.81
C SER A 33 -10.52 -12.04 10.16
N GLU A 34 -10.16 -11.96 11.45
CA GLU A 34 -9.07 -11.06 11.87
C GLU A 34 -7.69 -11.57 11.42
N PHE A 35 -7.49 -12.89 11.33
CA PHE A 35 -6.27 -13.45 10.74
C PHE A 35 -6.15 -13.11 9.25
N VAL A 36 -7.23 -13.25 8.46
CA VAL A 36 -7.23 -12.86 7.04
C VAL A 36 -6.98 -11.37 6.88
N ASN A 37 -7.61 -10.52 7.69
CA ASN A 37 -7.39 -9.08 7.69
C ASN A 37 -5.95 -8.71 8.05
N TYR A 38 -5.39 -9.36 9.08
CA TYR A 38 -4.01 -9.16 9.52
C TYR A 38 -3.01 -9.53 8.41
N VAL A 39 -3.18 -10.70 7.80
CA VAL A 39 -2.31 -11.15 6.70
C VAL A 39 -2.51 -10.27 5.47
N SER A 40 -3.75 -9.86 5.13
CA SER A 40 -4.02 -8.90 4.04
C SER A 40 -3.22 -7.62 4.24
N GLY A 41 -3.26 -7.04 5.44
CA GLY A 41 -2.48 -5.85 5.77
C GLY A 41 -0.97 -6.06 5.61
N LEU A 42 -0.44 -7.21 6.07
CA LEU A 42 0.98 -7.54 5.91
C LEU A 42 1.39 -7.69 4.44
N LEU A 43 0.58 -8.39 3.66
CA LEU A 43 0.85 -8.62 2.23
C LEU A 43 0.74 -7.33 1.42
N LEU A 44 -0.22 -6.45 1.75
CA LEU A 44 -0.31 -5.11 1.17
C LEU A 44 0.88 -4.24 1.56
N GLU A 45 1.23 -4.19 2.84
CA GLU A 45 2.42 -3.48 3.31
C GLU A 45 3.71 -4.01 2.67
N GLY A 46 3.77 -5.33 2.43
CA GLY A 46 4.86 -6.00 1.73
C GLY A 46 4.82 -5.87 0.21
N GLU A 47 3.76 -5.24 -0.33
CA GLU A 47 3.50 -5.12 -1.77
C GLU A 47 3.43 -6.47 -2.50
N GLU A 48 3.03 -7.52 -1.78
CA GLU A 48 2.83 -8.88 -2.33
C GLU A 48 1.45 -9.05 -2.98
N ILE A 49 0.50 -8.17 -2.63
CA ILE A 49 -0.83 -8.07 -3.22
C ILE A 49 -1.15 -6.61 -3.54
N THR A 50 -2.05 -6.40 -4.52
CA THR A 50 -2.41 -5.07 -5.03
C THR A 50 -3.63 -4.47 -4.35
N GLU A 51 -4.52 -5.31 -3.85
CA GLU A 51 -5.76 -4.93 -3.19
C GLU A 51 -5.96 -5.75 -1.92
N ASP A 52 -6.83 -5.27 -1.02
CA ASP A 52 -7.21 -6.01 0.17
C ASP A 52 -7.85 -7.35 -0.19
N ILE A 53 -7.58 -8.38 0.61
CA ILE A 53 -8.28 -9.65 0.51
C ILE A 53 -9.72 -9.41 0.97
N GLU A 54 -10.68 -9.61 0.08
CA GLU A 54 -12.09 -9.65 0.45
C GLU A 54 -12.33 -10.91 1.29
N TYR A 55 -12.60 -10.73 2.59
CA TYR A 55 -12.93 -11.86 3.45
C TYR A 55 -14.22 -12.53 2.99
N LEU A 56 -14.15 -13.84 2.80
CA LEU A 56 -15.26 -14.68 2.42
C LEU A 56 -15.00 -16.07 3.02
N HIS A 57 -15.71 -16.44 4.05
CA HIS A 57 -15.63 -17.80 4.58
C HIS A 57 -16.77 -18.65 4.04
N TYR A 58 -16.43 -19.71 3.30
CA TYR A 58 -17.38 -20.68 2.81
C TYR A 58 -16.81 -22.08 3.00
N GLU A 59 -17.58 -22.93 3.68
CA GLU A 59 -17.32 -24.36 3.80
C GLU A 59 -18.52 -25.15 3.30
N GLY A 60 -18.27 -26.21 2.55
CA GLY A 60 -19.34 -27.05 2.00
C GLY A 60 -18.86 -28.36 1.40
N THR A 61 -19.79 -29.08 0.84
CA THR A 61 -19.52 -30.28 0.05
C THR A 61 -20.34 -30.22 -1.22
N GLY A 62 -19.67 -30.21 -2.36
CA GLY A 62 -20.31 -30.14 -3.67
C GLY A 62 -20.84 -31.51 -4.18
N PRO A 63 -21.48 -31.53 -5.35
CA PRO A 63 -21.97 -32.75 -6.01
C PRO A 63 -20.91 -33.83 -6.21
N SER A 64 -19.66 -33.43 -6.41
CA SER A 64 -18.51 -34.36 -6.54
C SER A 64 -18.08 -35.00 -5.21
N ARG A 65 -18.76 -34.72 -4.10
CA ARG A 65 -18.41 -35.12 -2.72
C ARG A 65 -17.05 -34.61 -2.25
N LYS A 66 -16.46 -33.65 -2.96
CA LYS A 66 -15.24 -32.95 -2.51
C LYS A 66 -15.62 -31.90 -1.48
N LYS A 67 -14.81 -31.77 -0.45
CA LYS A 67 -14.91 -30.65 0.48
C LYS A 67 -14.48 -29.37 -0.23
N ILE A 68 -15.22 -28.33 0.03
CA ILE A 68 -14.98 -26.97 -0.50
C ILE A 68 -14.66 -26.06 0.65
N GLN A 69 -13.63 -25.25 0.55
CA GLN A 69 -13.34 -24.19 1.51
C GLN A 69 -12.61 -23.05 0.81
N ILE A 70 -13.08 -21.82 1.03
CA ILE A 70 -12.30 -20.61 0.78
C ILE A 70 -12.55 -19.62 1.90
N ASP A 71 -11.58 -18.75 2.16
CA ASP A 71 -11.61 -17.81 3.28
C ASP A 71 -11.37 -16.35 2.83
N GLY A 72 -11.12 -16.15 1.54
CA GLY A 72 -11.00 -14.83 0.93
C GLY A 72 -10.63 -14.90 -0.53
N TYR A 73 -10.76 -13.78 -1.21
CA TYR A 73 -10.33 -13.64 -2.60
C TYR A 73 -9.99 -12.17 -2.94
N TYR A 74 -9.30 -11.98 -4.02
CA TYR A 74 -9.22 -10.69 -4.73
C TYR A 74 -8.94 -10.92 -6.22
N PHE A 75 -9.19 -9.90 -7.02
CA PHE A 75 -8.86 -9.93 -8.45
C PHE A 75 -7.58 -9.14 -8.71
N ASP A 76 -6.57 -9.81 -9.24
CA ASP A 76 -5.32 -9.19 -9.65
C ASP A 76 -5.47 -8.63 -11.07
N ASP A 77 -5.72 -7.33 -11.17
CA ASP A 77 -5.86 -6.63 -12.45
C ASP A 77 -4.55 -6.62 -13.27
N CYS A 78 -3.40 -6.85 -12.63
CA CYS A 78 -2.10 -6.78 -13.28
C CYS A 78 -1.82 -7.97 -14.16
N ASP A 79 -2.20 -9.17 -13.71
CA ASP A 79 -2.02 -10.39 -14.47
C ASP A 79 -3.35 -11.04 -14.92
N GLY A 80 -4.48 -10.45 -14.54
CA GLY A 80 -5.81 -10.89 -14.93
C GLY A 80 -6.21 -12.20 -14.26
N SER A 81 -5.77 -12.47 -13.05
CA SER A 81 -6.07 -13.68 -12.30
C SER A 81 -7.02 -13.44 -11.13
N VAL A 82 -7.84 -14.46 -10.80
CA VAL A 82 -8.56 -14.52 -9.53
C VAL A 82 -7.68 -15.23 -8.52
N VAL A 83 -7.39 -14.57 -7.40
CA VAL A 83 -6.60 -15.13 -6.31
C VAL A 83 -7.55 -15.55 -5.20
N LEU A 84 -7.52 -16.84 -4.85
CA LEU A 84 -8.34 -17.43 -3.80
C LEU A 84 -7.47 -17.77 -2.60
N TYR A 85 -7.98 -17.51 -1.41
CA TYR A 85 -7.30 -17.77 -0.15
C TYR A 85 -8.02 -18.86 0.64
N VAL A 86 -7.23 -19.75 1.23
CA VAL A 86 -7.70 -20.77 2.16
C VAL A 86 -6.83 -20.77 3.41
N VAL A 87 -7.48 -20.85 4.57
CA VAL A 87 -6.82 -20.83 5.88
C VAL A 87 -7.02 -22.19 6.54
N PRO A 88 -5.96 -22.97 6.78
CA PRO A 88 -6.03 -24.12 7.68
C PRO A 88 -6.48 -23.70 9.10
N PRO A 89 -7.02 -24.62 9.92
CA PRO A 89 -7.39 -24.30 11.28
C PRO A 89 -6.23 -23.60 12.02
N LEU A 90 -6.55 -22.46 12.63
CA LEU A 90 -5.58 -21.68 13.41
C LEU A 90 -5.23 -22.44 14.70
N MET A 91 -3.97 -22.31 15.12
CA MET A 91 -3.46 -22.96 16.33
C MET A 91 -3.85 -22.16 17.57
N THR A 92 -4.13 -22.86 18.68
CA THR A 92 -4.40 -22.24 19.97
C THR A 92 -3.10 -21.88 20.68
N GLU A 93 -3.16 -20.96 21.65
CA GLU A 93 -1.97 -20.48 22.38
C GLU A 93 -1.22 -21.61 23.12
N ASP A 94 -1.97 -22.59 23.58
CA ASP A 94 -1.42 -23.75 24.32
C ASP A 94 -0.64 -24.71 23.41
N ASP A 95 -0.98 -24.76 22.11
CA ASP A 95 -0.37 -25.69 21.15
C ASP A 95 0.95 -25.17 20.58
N GLY A 96 1.14 -23.84 20.57
CA GLY A 96 2.26 -23.19 19.86
C GLY A 96 2.10 -23.27 18.34
N PRO A 97 3.10 -22.79 17.55
CA PRO A 97 3.02 -22.86 16.10
C PRO A 97 3.06 -24.33 15.64
N GLY A 98 2.06 -24.72 14.86
CA GLY A 98 1.95 -26.04 14.28
C GLY A 98 2.89 -26.27 13.10
N SER A 99 2.82 -27.47 12.51
CA SER A 99 3.57 -27.78 11.29
C SER A 99 2.65 -28.32 10.20
N MET A 100 2.90 -27.93 8.95
CA MET A 100 2.13 -28.34 7.78
C MET A 100 3.00 -29.17 6.83
N GLY A 101 2.51 -30.35 6.43
CA GLY A 101 3.15 -31.24 5.48
C GLY A 101 2.50 -31.23 4.10
N ASN A 102 3.02 -32.09 3.20
CA ASN A 102 2.54 -32.18 1.82
C ASN A 102 1.05 -32.60 1.70
N ASP A 103 0.58 -33.42 2.62
CA ASP A 103 -0.82 -33.90 2.59
C ASP A 103 -1.79 -32.79 2.96
N ASP A 104 -1.44 -31.97 3.97
CA ASP A 104 -2.21 -30.79 4.35
C ASP A 104 -2.24 -29.77 3.20
N ILE A 105 -1.08 -29.50 2.58
CA ILE A 105 -0.97 -28.61 1.43
C ILE A 105 -1.93 -29.06 0.32
N ARG A 106 -1.85 -30.33 -0.08
CA ARG A 106 -2.73 -30.88 -1.14
C ARG A 106 -4.21 -30.79 -0.76
N LYS A 107 -4.53 -31.08 0.51
CA LYS A 107 -5.90 -31.02 1.03
C LYS A 107 -6.47 -29.62 0.89
N PHE A 108 -5.83 -28.59 1.44
CA PHE A 108 -6.38 -27.22 1.44
C PHE A 108 -6.38 -26.60 0.06
N LEU A 109 -5.36 -26.81 -0.76
CA LEU A 109 -5.35 -26.39 -2.16
C LEU A 109 -6.48 -27.06 -2.96
N GLY A 110 -6.74 -28.34 -2.68
CA GLY A 110 -7.83 -29.09 -3.31
C GLY A 110 -9.20 -28.57 -2.92
N MET A 111 -9.39 -28.16 -1.65
CA MET A 111 -10.65 -27.59 -1.16
C MET A 111 -10.95 -26.24 -1.82
N ALA A 112 -9.96 -25.36 -1.93
CA ALA A 112 -10.11 -24.07 -2.59
C ALA A 112 -10.30 -24.22 -4.13
N LYS A 113 -9.60 -25.19 -4.76
CA LYS A 113 -9.82 -25.51 -6.17
C LYS A 113 -11.25 -26.00 -6.43
N ALA A 114 -11.80 -26.80 -5.51
CA ALA A 114 -13.16 -27.32 -5.60
C ALA A 114 -14.21 -26.19 -5.62
N PHE A 115 -13.95 -25.03 -5.00
CA PHE A 115 -14.83 -23.87 -5.11
C PHE A 115 -15.00 -23.40 -6.56
N VAL A 116 -13.90 -23.34 -7.32
CA VAL A 116 -13.93 -22.94 -8.74
C VAL A 116 -14.61 -24.01 -9.60
N ASP A 117 -14.31 -25.29 -9.32
CA ASP A 117 -14.89 -26.41 -10.08
C ASP A 117 -16.40 -26.54 -9.84
N GLU A 118 -16.87 -26.26 -8.62
CA GLU A 118 -18.27 -26.40 -8.18
C GLU A 118 -19.01 -25.03 -8.09
N SER A 119 -18.46 -23.99 -8.70
CA SER A 119 -19.01 -22.63 -8.62
C SER A 119 -20.46 -22.53 -9.07
N LYS A 120 -20.87 -23.35 -10.07
CA LYS A 120 -22.26 -23.42 -10.52
C LYS A 120 -23.20 -23.94 -9.42
N PHE A 121 -22.80 -24.99 -8.72
CA PHE A 121 -23.55 -25.53 -7.59
C PHE A 121 -23.69 -24.53 -6.46
N ILE A 122 -22.60 -23.81 -6.15
CA ILE A 122 -22.60 -22.78 -5.10
C ILE A 122 -23.54 -21.64 -5.48
N TYR A 123 -23.52 -21.17 -6.72
CA TYR A 123 -24.45 -20.15 -7.23
C TYR A 123 -25.91 -20.59 -7.13
N GLU A 124 -26.23 -21.84 -7.40
CA GLU A 124 -27.61 -22.36 -7.39
C GLU A 124 -28.11 -22.64 -5.95
N HIS A 125 -27.24 -22.79 -4.92
CA HIS A 125 -27.64 -23.28 -3.59
C HIS A 125 -27.21 -22.41 -2.42
N ALA A 126 -26.27 -21.46 -2.60
CA ALA A 126 -25.89 -20.53 -1.56
C ALA A 126 -26.94 -19.42 -1.41
N GLU A 127 -27.07 -18.89 -0.22
CA GLU A 127 -27.93 -17.72 0.02
C GLU A 127 -27.39 -16.50 -0.75
N GLU A 128 -28.28 -15.73 -1.39
CA GLU A 128 -27.90 -14.55 -2.19
C GLU A 128 -27.17 -13.47 -1.37
N SER A 129 -27.42 -13.41 -0.08
CA SER A 129 -26.75 -12.51 0.85
C SER A 129 -25.32 -12.96 1.20
N HIS A 130 -24.96 -14.22 0.93
CA HIS A 130 -23.64 -14.74 1.27
C HIS A 130 -22.59 -14.32 0.22
N PRO A 131 -21.39 -13.86 0.61
CA PRO A 131 -20.35 -13.43 -0.33
C PRO A 131 -19.94 -14.50 -1.35
N ALA A 132 -20.04 -15.79 -0.97
CA ALA A 132 -19.75 -16.91 -1.88
C ALA A 132 -20.70 -16.95 -3.08
N TYR A 133 -21.98 -16.56 -2.91
CA TYR A 133 -22.92 -16.42 -4.01
C TYR A 133 -22.43 -15.41 -5.04
N GLY A 134 -22.01 -14.21 -4.59
CA GLY A 134 -21.50 -13.15 -5.46
C GLY A 134 -20.27 -13.56 -6.25
N LEU A 135 -19.30 -14.23 -5.61
CA LEU A 135 -18.12 -14.75 -6.30
C LEU A 135 -18.47 -15.88 -7.28
N ALA A 136 -19.36 -16.80 -6.87
CA ALA A 136 -19.83 -17.87 -7.74
C ALA A 136 -20.59 -17.32 -8.97
N ALA A 137 -21.44 -16.30 -8.77
CA ALA A 137 -22.12 -15.59 -9.85
C ALA A 137 -21.14 -14.98 -10.86
N ASP A 138 -20.09 -14.31 -10.36
CA ASP A 138 -19.03 -13.74 -11.20
C ASP A 138 -18.27 -14.79 -12.03
N LEU A 139 -18.21 -16.04 -11.57
CA LEU A 139 -17.56 -17.15 -12.27
C LEU A 139 -18.44 -17.84 -13.31
N VAL A 140 -19.80 -17.83 -13.16
CA VAL A 140 -20.67 -18.70 -13.96
C VAL A 140 -21.72 -17.98 -14.79
N THR A 141 -22.18 -16.77 -14.41
CA THR A 141 -23.23 -16.05 -15.12
C THR A 141 -22.75 -15.45 -16.43
N GLU A 142 -23.69 -15.17 -17.36
CA GLU A 142 -23.35 -14.58 -18.67
C GLU A 142 -22.67 -13.21 -18.56
N ASN A 143 -23.00 -12.43 -17.54
CA ASN A 143 -22.43 -11.13 -17.24
C ASN A 143 -21.41 -11.18 -16.12
N GLY A 144 -21.02 -12.37 -15.68
CA GLY A 144 -20.09 -12.57 -14.59
C GLY A 144 -18.71 -12.02 -14.91
N ARG A 145 -18.15 -11.27 -13.97
CA ARG A 145 -16.86 -10.56 -14.12
C ARG A 145 -15.69 -11.51 -14.43
N PHE A 146 -15.75 -12.73 -13.92
CA PHE A 146 -14.66 -13.71 -13.98
C PHE A 146 -14.97 -14.91 -14.89
N ARG A 147 -16.06 -14.86 -15.65
CA ARG A 147 -16.48 -15.95 -16.54
C ARG A 147 -15.41 -16.38 -17.54
N ASP A 148 -14.76 -15.41 -18.15
CA ASP A 148 -13.76 -15.64 -19.20
C ASP A 148 -12.33 -15.73 -18.67
N ILE A 149 -12.17 -15.75 -17.32
CA ILE A 149 -10.86 -15.89 -16.70
C ILE A 149 -10.48 -17.37 -16.65
N ASP A 150 -9.31 -17.66 -17.18
CA ASP A 150 -8.72 -19.00 -17.18
C ASP A 150 -7.57 -19.17 -16.18
N LYS A 151 -7.13 -18.07 -15.52
CA LYS A 151 -6.03 -18.09 -14.57
C LYS A 151 -6.52 -17.89 -13.14
N PHE A 152 -6.24 -18.87 -12.29
CA PHE A 152 -6.55 -18.87 -10.86
C PHE A 152 -5.28 -19.10 -10.05
N ILE A 153 -5.10 -18.33 -8.99
CA ILE A 153 -4.02 -18.52 -8.04
C ILE A 153 -4.64 -18.91 -6.69
N ILE A 154 -4.31 -20.10 -6.22
CA ILE A 154 -4.79 -20.58 -4.92
C ILE A 154 -3.66 -20.39 -3.90
N THR A 155 -3.94 -19.67 -2.85
CA THR A 155 -2.97 -19.28 -1.83
C THR A 155 -3.39 -19.82 -0.46
N ILE A 156 -2.55 -20.61 0.17
CA ILE A 156 -2.70 -20.95 1.59
C ILE A 156 -2.06 -19.83 2.40
N ILE A 157 -2.76 -19.30 3.39
CA ILE A 157 -2.22 -18.44 4.43
C ILE A 157 -2.39 -19.15 5.78
N THR A 158 -1.31 -19.27 6.57
CA THR A 158 -1.35 -20.09 7.79
C THR A 158 -0.38 -19.58 8.86
N ASP A 159 -0.75 -19.76 10.10
CA ASP A 159 0.10 -19.58 11.28
C ASP A 159 0.97 -20.81 11.61
N ASN A 160 0.91 -21.84 10.78
CA ASN A 160 1.77 -23.02 10.88
C ASN A 160 3.10 -22.81 10.14
N VAL A 161 4.10 -23.61 10.47
CA VAL A 161 5.41 -23.65 9.79
C VAL A 161 5.45 -24.84 8.82
N LEU A 162 5.94 -24.63 7.60
CA LEU A 162 6.13 -25.72 6.66
C LEU A 162 7.22 -26.69 7.13
N THR A 163 6.96 -28.00 7.01
CA THR A 163 7.99 -29.01 7.25
C THR A 163 9.11 -28.92 6.22
N LYS A 164 10.32 -29.38 6.58
CA LYS A 164 11.47 -29.37 5.65
C LYS A 164 11.26 -30.17 4.36
N ALA A 165 10.36 -31.15 4.39
CA ALA A 165 10.01 -31.99 3.24
C ALA A 165 8.85 -31.42 2.42
N ALA A 166 8.26 -30.29 2.84
CA ALA A 166 7.17 -29.66 2.12
C ALA A 166 7.63 -29.12 0.76
N THR A 167 6.88 -29.45 -0.27
CA THR A 167 7.15 -29.03 -1.65
C THR A 167 5.88 -28.43 -2.25
N MET A 168 6.04 -27.32 -2.97
CA MET A 168 4.92 -26.72 -3.68
C MET A 168 4.50 -27.61 -4.86
N PRO A 169 3.18 -27.85 -5.02
CA PRO A 169 2.68 -28.48 -6.23
C PRO A 169 2.96 -27.60 -7.46
N SER A 170 3.25 -28.25 -8.59
CA SER A 170 3.38 -27.56 -9.86
C SER A 170 1.99 -27.05 -10.32
N SER A 171 1.99 -25.98 -11.14
CA SER A 171 0.76 -25.48 -11.77
C SER A 171 0.03 -26.57 -12.55
N VAL A 172 -1.29 -26.57 -12.51
CA VAL A 172 -2.16 -27.57 -13.15
C VAL A 172 -3.08 -26.87 -14.15
N LYS A 173 -3.28 -27.47 -15.31
CA LYS A 173 -4.29 -27.01 -16.28
C LYS A 173 -5.39 -28.08 -16.40
N GLU A 174 -6.60 -27.74 -15.97
CA GLU A 174 -7.76 -28.60 -15.98
C GLU A 174 -9.00 -27.84 -16.48
N ASN A 175 -9.82 -28.48 -17.31
CA ASN A 175 -11.07 -27.90 -17.83
C ASN A 175 -10.91 -26.51 -18.47
N GLY A 176 -9.79 -26.26 -19.15
CA GLY A 176 -9.46 -24.96 -19.73
C GLY A 176 -8.91 -23.92 -18.74
N LYS A 177 -8.98 -24.17 -17.43
CA LYS A 177 -8.52 -23.30 -16.36
C LYS A 177 -7.11 -23.67 -15.92
N ARG A 178 -6.30 -22.66 -15.61
CA ARG A 178 -4.92 -22.79 -15.10
C ARG A 178 -4.89 -22.42 -13.63
N PHE A 179 -4.41 -23.35 -12.81
CA PHE A 179 -4.24 -23.15 -11.36
C PHE A 179 -2.77 -23.04 -11.02
N GLU A 180 -2.40 -21.96 -10.36
CA GLU A 180 -1.10 -21.74 -9.73
C GLU A 180 -1.27 -21.78 -8.22
N PHE A 181 -0.24 -22.19 -7.48
CA PHE A 181 -0.32 -22.41 -6.03
C PHE A 181 0.72 -21.59 -5.30
N ARG A 182 0.32 -21.01 -4.15
CA ARG A 182 1.20 -20.21 -3.28
C ARG A 182 0.94 -20.56 -1.81
N ILE A 183 1.94 -20.35 -0.95
CA ILE A 183 1.79 -20.52 0.50
C ILE A 183 2.51 -19.38 1.21
N TRP A 184 1.81 -18.77 2.14
CA TRP A 184 2.33 -17.85 3.13
C TRP A 184 2.24 -18.53 4.50
N ASP A 185 3.30 -19.25 4.88
CA ASP A 185 3.45 -19.87 6.20
C ASP A 185 3.96 -18.85 7.23
N LEU A 186 3.91 -19.21 8.50
CA LEU A 186 4.36 -18.35 9.59
C LEU A 186 5.78 -17.82 9.37
N LYS A 187 6.68 -18.64 8.84
CA LYS A 187 8.06 -18.25 8.58
C LYS A 187 8.14 -17.21 7.48
N ASN A 188 7.38 -17.36 6.40
CA ASN A 188 7.34 -16.39 5.30
C ASN A 188 6.71 -15.07 5.75
N LEU A 189 5.65 -15.10 6.57
CA LEU A 189 5.04 -13.90 7.17
C LEU A 189 6.02 -13.18 8.10
N TRP A 190 6.72 -13.92 8.96
CA TRP A 190 7.77 -13.35 9.81
C TRP A 190 8.91 -12.73 9.01
N MET A 191 9.39 -13.43 7.99
CA MET A 191 10.45 -12.90 7.11
C MET A 191 10.00 -11.65 6.34
N LEU A 192 8.73 -11.59 5.93
CA LEU A 192 8.16 -10.39 5.31
C LEU A 192 8.17 -9.22 6.29
N THR A 193 7.70 -9.42 7.51
CA THR A 193 7.71 -8.41 8.58
C THR A 193 9.13 -7.93 8.91
N GLU A 194 10.08 -8.84 9.08
CA GLU A 194 11.47 -8.52 9.39
C GLU A 194 12.19 -7.83 8.22
N SER A 195 11.86 -8.19 6.97
CA SER A 195 12.42 -7.51 5.80
C SER A 195 11.96 -6.05 5.69
N GLN A 196 10.73 -5.76 6.10
CA GLN A 196 10.21 -4.39 6.18
C GLN A 196 10.90 -3.57 7.28
N THR A 197 11.33 -4.23 8.35
CA THR A 197 12.05 -3.59 9.46
C THR A 197 13.56 -3.51 9.25
N GLY A 198 14.09 -4.05 8.14
CA GLY A 198 15.52 -4.05 7.83
C GLY A 198 16.37 -4.94 8.74
N ARG A 199 15.78 -5.92 9.45
CA ARG A 199 16.48 -6.77 10.42
C ARG A 199 17.19 -7.96 9.80
N ILE A 200 16.73 -8.47 8.66
CA ILE A 200 17.35 -9.62 8.00
C ILE A 200 18.26 -9.15 6.87
N GLU A 201 19.55 -9.33 7.06
CA GLU A 201 20.55 -9.14 6.02
C GLU A 201 20.49 -10.27 5.00
N LEU A 202 20.06 -9.98 3.77
CA LEU A 202 20.03 -10.95 2.68
C LEU A 202 21.46 -11.27 2.25
N LYS A 203 21.93 -12.48 2.53
CA LYS A 203 23.23 -12.99 2.08
C LYS A 203 23.04 -13.94 0.90
N VAL A 204 23.66 -13.61 -0.22
CA VAL A 204 23.63 -14.40 -1.45
C VAL A 204 25.04 -14.90 -1.75
N ASP A 205 25.24 -16.21 -1.75
CA ASP A 205 26.45 -16.84 -2.29
C ASP A 205 26.23 -17.09 -3.78
N LEU A 206 26.88 -16.31 -4.60
CA LEU A 206 26.75 -16.38 -6.06
C LEU A 206 27.39 -17.63 -6.67
N ARG A 207 28.28 -18.31 -5.93
CA ARG A 207 28.91 -19.55 -6.39
C ARG A 207 27.90 -20.68 -6.54
N GLU A 208 26.82 -20.69 -5.73
CA GLU A 208 25.73 -21.67 -5.83
C GLU A 208 25.05 -21.62 -7.22
N TYR A 209 25.03 -20.44 -7.85
CA TYR A 209 24.30 -20.18 -9.10
C TYR A 209 25.20 -20.13 -10.34
N THR A 210 26.53 -20.12 -10.15
CA THR A 210 27.50 -19.87 -11.23
C THR A 210 28.55 -20.97 -11.37
N ALA A 211 28.22 -22.17 -10.98
CA ALA A 211 29.15 -23.31 -10.97
C ALA A 211 30.51 -23.00 -10.27
N GLY A 212 30.44 -22.27 -9.15
CA GLY A 212 31.61 -21.94 -8.34
C GLY A 212 32.42 -20.71 -8.75
N LYS A 213 32.12 -20.08 -9.90
CA LYS A 213 32.96 -19.00 -10.47
C LYS A 213 32.62 -17.60 -9.94
N GLY A 214 31.38 -17.34 -9.54
CA GLY A 214 30.90 -15.99 -9.25
C GLY A 214 30.51 -15.20 -10.53
N ILE A 215 30.22 -13.91 -10.38
CA ILE A 215 29.81 -13.02 -11.47
C ILE A 215 30.97 -12.08 -11.84
N PRO A 216 31.35 -12.01 -13.13
CA PRO A 216 32.40 -11.09 -13.56
C PRO A 216 31.98 -9.64 -13.35
N CYS A 217 32.87 -8.84 -12.77
CA CYS A 217 32.61 -7.45 -12.47
C CYS A 217 33.84 -6.56 -12.72
N LEU A 218 33.57 -5.29 -12.96
CA LEU A 218 34.57 -4.25 -13.16
C LEU A 218 34.32 -3.14 -12.13
N LEU A 219 35.34 -2.73 -11.39
CA LEU A 219 35.28 -1.54 -10.55
C LEU A 219 35.11 -0.31 -11.45
N ALA A 220 33.94 0.35 -11.34
CA ALA A 220 33.59 1.49 -12.18
C ALA A 220 33.86 2.83 -11.50
N ASN A 221 33.55 2.94 -10.19
CA ASN A 221 33.77 4.14 -9.41
C ASN A 221 33.94 3.80 -7.93
N LYS A 222 34.75 4.59 -7.22
CA LYS A 222 34.94 4.48 -5.78
C LYS A 222 35.07 5.89 -5.17
N THR A 223 34.24 6.16 -4.17
CA THR A 223 34.26 7.38 -3.37
C THR A 223 34.38 7.01 -1.88
N GLU A 224 34.33 7.99 -1.00
CA GLU A 224 34.27 7.75 0.46
C GLU A 224 32.93 7.12 0.88
N ASP A 225 31.83 7.45 0.19
CA ASP A 225 30.47 7.06 0.55
C ASP A 225 30.01 5.76 -0.11
N TYR A 226 30.53 5.40 -1.28
CA TYR A 226 30.13 4.22 -2.04
C TYR A 226 31.18 3.69 -2.99
N THR A 227 30.99 2.44 -3.39
CA THR A 227 31.78 1.80 -4.48
C THR A 227 30.83 1.20 -5.50
N SER A 228 31.03 1.51 -6.79
CA SER A 228 30.18 1.01 -7.88
C SER A 228 30.92 0.04 -8.79
N TYR A 229 30.20 -1.01 -9.19
CA TYR A 229 30.67 -2.06 -10.09
C TYR A 229 29.75 -2.18 -11.31
N LEU A 230 30.34 -2.47 -12.46
CA LEU A 230 29.61 -2.92 -13.65
C LEU A 230 29.76 -4.45 -13.76
N CYS A 231 28.63 -5.12 -13.89
CA CYS A 231 28.55 -6.58 -13.90
C CYS A 231 27.75 -7.07 -15.09
N SER A 232 28.06 -8.30 -15.54
CA SER A 232 27.20 -9.04 -16.47
C SER A 232 26.64 -10.26 -15.73
N ILE A 233 25.33 -10.17 -15.34
CA ILE A 233 24.68 -11.23 -14.57
C ILE A 233 23.90 -12.15 -15.50
N PRO A 234 24.07 -13.50 -15.43
CA PRO A 234 23.28 -14.43 -16.21
C PRO A 234 21.79 -14.33 -15.89
N GLY A 235 20.93 -14.36 -16.92
CA GLY A 235 19.47 -14.29 -16.76
C GLY A 235 18.91 -15.40 -15.85
N LYS A 236 19.50 -16.59 -15.91
CA LYS A 236 19.16 -17.71 -15.01
C LYS A 236 19.41 -17.36 -13.55
N VAL A 237 20.54 -16.74 -13.22
CA VAL A 237 20.85 -16.32 -11.84
C VAL A 237 19.80 -15.34 -11.31
N ILE A 238 19.42 -14.36 -12.12
CA ILE A 238 18.36 -13.38 -11.75
C ILE A 238 17.05 -14.12 -11.48
N ALA A 239 16.65 -15.03 -12.39
CA ALA A 239 15.41 -15.79 -12.27
C ALA A 239 15.40 -16.68 -11.01
N GLU A 240 16.48 -17.39 -10.71
CA GLU A 240 16.60 -18.24 -9.53
C GLU A 240 16.63 -17.44 -8.24
N LEU A 241 17.32 -16.31 -8.20
CA LEU A 241 17.32 -15.40 -7.05
C LEU A 241 15.92 -14.84 -6.79
N TYR A 242 15.22 -14.39 -7.84
CA TYR A 242 13.85 -13.88 -7.69
C TYR A 242 12.89 -15.00 -7.24
N ASN A 243 13.03 -16.22 -7.73
CA ASN A 243 12.24 -17.36 -7.27
C ASN A 243 12.49 -17.73 -5.80
N LYS A 244 13.74 -17.58 -5.34
CA LYS A 244 14.11 -17.90 -3.95
C LYS A 244 13.72 -16.81 -2.96
N TYR A 245 13.85 -15.54 -3.36
CA TYR A 245 13.74 -14.39 -2.47
C TYR A 245 12.51 -13.51 -2.76
N GLY A 246 11.85 -13.70 -3.93
CA GLY A 246 10.66 -12.97 -4.32
C GLY A 246 10.90 -11.47 -4.44
N SER A 247 9.88 -10.70 -4.10
CA SER A 247 9.91 -9.24 -4.10
C SER A 247 10.93 -8.61 -3.16
N ARG A 248 11.50 -9.40 -2.21
CA ARG A 248 12.56 -8.92 -1.30
C ARG A 248 13.83 -8.48 -2.01
N LEU A 249 14.08 -9.00 -3.23
CA LEU A 249 15.17 -8.52 -4.07
C LEU A 249 14.92 -7.13 -4.64
N LEU A 250 13.67 -6.65 -4.59
CA LEU A 250 13.27 -5.39 -5.17
C LEU A 250 13.17 -4.32 -4.08
N GLU A 251 13.63 -3.14 -4.38
CA GLU A 251 13.41 -1.97 -3.53
C GLU A 251 11.91 -1.59 -3.56
N GLY A 252 11.38 -1.07 -2.44
CA GLY A 252 9.94 -0.81 -2.24
C GLY A 252 9.26 -0.04 -3.37
N ASN A 253 9.93 0.96 -3.95
CA ASN A 253 9.39 1.74 -5.07
C ASN A 253 9.26 0.94 -6.39
N ILE A 254 10.06 -0.12 -6.56
CA ILE A 254 9.99 -0.97 -7.77
C ILE A 254 8.91 -2.03 -7.62
N ARG A 255 8.61 -2.47 -6.41
CA ARG A 255 7.56 -3.45 -6.14
C ARG A 255 6.20 -2.92 -6.58
N SER A 256 5.88 -1.66 -6.24
CA SER A 256 4.67 -0.97 -6.71
C SER A 256 4.63 -0.79 -8.24
N PHE A 257 5.79 -0.63 -8.86
CA PHE A 257 5.91 -0.44 -10.31
C PHE A 257 5.61 -1.71 -11.13
N LEU A 258 5.95 -2.89 -10.62
CA LEU A 258 5.64 -4.17 -11.29
C LEU A 258 4.14 -4.46 -11.36
N GLN A 259 3.38 -3.95 -10.38
CA GLN A 259 1.95 -4.17 -10.28
C GLN A 259 1.11 -3.28 -11.21
N ILE A 260 1.63 -2.16 -11.69
CA ILE A 260 0.83 -1.11 -12.35
C ILE A 260 0.97 -1.09 -13.87
N ARG A 261 1.91 -1.78 -14.52
CA ARG A 261 2.17 -1.62 -15.96
C ARG A 261 1.90 -2.82 -16.86
N ASN A 262 0.94 -2.53 -17.71
CA ASN A 262 0.71 -2.85 -19.14
C ASN A 262 1.33 -4.13 -19.71
N LYS A 263 0.41 -4.97 -20.17
CA LYS A 263 0.58 -6.11 -21.08
C LYS A 263 1.59 -5.86 -22.25
N SER A 264 1.87 -4.61 -22.63
CA SER A 264 2.70 -4.28 -23.79
C SER A 264 4.22 -4.32 -23.53
N VAL A 265 4.71 -3.88 -22.37
CA VAL A 265 6.17 -3.85 -22.08
C VAL A 265 6.66 -5.25 -21.69
N ASN A 266 5.93 -5.96 -20.85
CA ASN A 266 6.24 -7.35 -20.50
C ASN A 266 6.16 -8.26 -21.74
N TYR A 267 5.27 -7.97 -22.69
CA TYR A 267 5.20 -8.69 -23.95
C TYR A 267 6.47 -8.51 -24.81
N GLY A 268 7.00 -7.27 -24.92
CA GLY A 268 8.24 -6.99 -25.65
C GLY A 268 9.47 -7.70 -25.06
N ILE A 269 9.62 -7.64 -23.73
CA ILE A 269 10.69 -8.34 -23.00
C ILE A 269 10.57 -9.86 -23.21
N ARG A 270 9.37 -10.42 -23.07
CA ARG A 270 9.12 -11.85 -23.27
C ARG A 270 9.40 -12.30 -24.72
N GLN A 271 9.04 -11.50 -25.73
CA GLN A 271 9.37 -11.80 -27.11
C GLN A 271 10.87 -11.86 -27.32
N THR A 272 11.64 -10.96 -26.71
CA THR A 272 13.10 -10.98 -26.78
C THR A 272 13.67 -12.22 -26.11
N ILE A 273 13.18 -12.60 -24.92
CA ILE A 273 13.58 -13.82 -24.21
C ILE A 273 13.40 -15.05 -25.09
N LEU A 274 12.25 -15.19 -25.75
CA LEU A 274 11.87 -16.41 -26.49
C LEU A 274 12.44 -16.47 -27.90
N LYS A 275 12.58 -15.33 -28.60
CA LYS A 275 12.90 -15.28 -30.03
C LYS A 275 14.33 -14.82 -30.37
N ALA A 276 14.96 -14.04 -29.46
CA ALA A 276 16.26 -13.45 -29.70
C ALA A 276 17.06 -13.27 -28.38
N PRO A 277 17.27 -14.36 -27.61
CA PRO A 277 17.91 -14.28 -26.28
C PRO A 277 19.32 -13.68 -26.37
N GLU A 278 20.07 -13.92 -27.45
CA GLU A 278 21.41 -13.36 -27.66
C GLU A 278 21.42 -11.82 -27.84
N LYS A 279 20.26 -11.21 -28.18
CA LYS A 279 20.10 -9.77 -28.32
C LYS A 279 19.61 -9.10 -27.05
N PHE A 280 19.30 -9.89 -26.02
CA PHE A 280 18.73 -9.37 -24.78
C PHE A 280 19.64 -8.33 -24.11
N PHE A 281 20.95 -8.58 -24.10
CA PHE A 281 21.94 -7.69 -23.52
C PHE A 281 21.96 -6.28 -24.16
N ILE A 282 21.75 -6.19 -25.48
CA ILE A 282 21.77 -4.93 -26.20
C ILE A 282 20.39 -4.24 -26.28
N TYR A 283 19.30 -4.99 -26.07
CA TYR A 283 17.93 -4.44 -26.14
C TYR A 283 17.38 -4.07 -24.77
N ASN A 284 17.98 -4.57 -23.69
CA ASN A 284 17.52 -4.32 -22.35
C ASN A 284 18.39 -3.26 -21.64
N ASN A 285 17.74 -2.32 -20.94
CA ASN A 285 18.44 -1.26 -20.21
C ASN A 285 19.23 -1.76 -18.97
N GLY A 286 19.15 -3.07 -18.66
CA GLY A 286 19.84 -3.67 -17.55
C GLY A 286 19.19 -3.44 -16.20
N LEU A 287 19.96 -3.73 -15.15
CA LEU A 287 19.55 -3.59 -13.76
C LEU A 287 20.40 -2.53 -13.06
N THR A 288 19.79 -1.77 -12.16
CA THR A 288 20.51 -1.01 -11.14
C THR A 288 20.21 -1.66 -9.80
N ALA A 289 21.26 -1.98 -9.04
CA ALA A 289 21.14 -2.64 -7.75
C ALA A 289 22.03 -1.98 -6.71
N THR A 290 21.68 -2.14 -5.44
CA THR A 290 22.50 -1.74 -4.28
C THR A 290 22.80 -2.94 -3.40
N ALA A 291 23.87 -2.87 -2.63
CA ALA A 291 24.27 -3.87 -1.64
C ALA A 291 24.93 -3.19 -0.45
N SER A 292 24.93 -3.84 0.72
CA SER A 292 25.66 -3.34 1.90
C SER A 292 27.14 -3.75 1.88
N ASP A 293 27.46 -4.92 1.26
CA ASP A 293 28.80 -5.47 1.18
C ASP A 293 28.87 -6.54 0.07
N ILE A 294 30.07 -6.80 -0.45
CA ILE A 294 30.33 -7.82 -1.46
C ILE A 294 31.61 -8.58 -1.19
N GLU A 295 31.67 -9.84 -1.62
CA GLU A 295 32.87 -10.66 -1.61
C GLU A 295 33.44 -10.73 -3.03
N LEU A 296 34.71 -10.42 -3.17
CA LEU A 296 35.43 -10.38 -4.45
C LEU A 296 36.58 -11.36 -4.47
N VAL A 297 36.77 -12.01 -5.59
CA VAL A 297 37.92 -12.88 -5.87
C VAL A 297 38.57 -12.44 -7.19
N SER A 298 39.89 -12.19 -7.14
CA SER A 298 40.68 -11.89 -8.34
C SER A 298 41.26 -13.19 -8.90
N CYS A 299 40.99 -13.44 -10.18
CA CYS A 299 41.52 -14.59 -10.94
C CYS A 299 42.28 -14.12 -12.16
N VAL A 300 42.93 -15.05 -12.89
CA VAL A 300 43.61 -14.74 -14.15
C VAL A 300 42.66 -14.12 -15.17
N ASP A 301 41.39 -14.52 -15.14
CA ASP A 301 40.32 -14.06 -16.06
C ASP A 301 39.67 -12.76 -15.62
N GLY A 302 40.08 -12.14 -14.49
CA GLY A 302 39.56 -10.86 -14.02
C GLY A 302 39.03 -10.89 -12.58
N LEU A 303 38.21 -9.91 -12.25
CA LEU A 303 37.58 -9.74 -10.94
C LEU A 303 36.18 -10.39 -10.95
N PHE A 304 35.91 -11.25 -9.96
CA PHE A 304 34.65 -11.94 -9.82
C PHE A 304 34.03 -11.64 -8.46
N MET A 305 32.72 -11.39 -8.47
CA MET A 305 31.90 -11.23 -7.29
C MET A 305 31.33 -12.58 -6.88
N THR A 306 31.69 -13.06 -5.70
CA THR A 306 31.31 -14.39 -5.20
C THR A 306 30.21 -14.35 -4.15
N GLY A 307 30.05 -13.21 -3.47
CA GLY A 307 29.00 -13.02 -2.45
C GLY A 307 28.45 -11.59 -2.47
N ILE A 308 27.19 -11.45 -2.12
CA ILE A 308 26.51 -10.13 -1.97
C ILE A 308 25.71 -10.15 -0.68
N LYS A 309 25.79 -9.06 0.10
CA LYS A 309 24.95 -8.83 1.27
C LYS A 309 23.96 -7.73 1.01
N SER A 310 22.71 -7.92 1.46
CA SER A 310 21.60 -6.96 1.34
C SER A 310 21.39 -6.47 -0.09
N LEU A 311 21.39 -7.42 -1.06
CA LEU A 311 21.13 -7.11 -2.45
C LEU A 311 19.71 -6.57 -2.64
N GLN A 312 19.61 -5.38 -3.24
CA GLN A 312 18.33 -4.76 -3.61
C GLN A 312 18.40 -4.25 -5.06
N ILE A 313 17.47 -4.66 -5.89
CA ILE A 313 17.31 -4.15 -7.25
C ILE A 313 16.48 -2.87 -7.18
N VAL A 314 17.08 -1.75 -7.52
CA VAL A 314 16.45 -0.42 -7.46
C VAL A 314 15.93 0.06 -8.81
N ASN A 315 16.29 -0.61 -9.91
CA ASN A 315 15.70 -0.43 -11.24
C ASN A 315 15.88 -1.73 -12.07
N GLY A 316 14.91 -2.04 -12.93
CA GLY A 316 14.90 -3.25 -13.75
C GLY A 316 14.00 -4.38 -13.20
N GLY A 317 13.09 -4.08 -12.29
CA GLY A 317 12.16 -5.05 -11.72
C GLY A 317 11.33 -5.80 -12.76
N GLN A 318 10.88 -5.13 -13.85
CA GLN A 318 10.16 -5.80 -14.95
C GLN A 318 11.02 -6.83 -15.68
N THR A 319 12.29 -6.52 -15.90
CA THR A 319 13.25 -7.47 -16.46
C THR A 319 13.40 -8.68 -15.55
N THR A 320 13.58 -8.46 -14.25
CA THR A 320 13.71 -9.48 -13.21
C THR A 320 12.49 -10.40 -13.18
N ALA A 321 11.29 -9.83 -13.06
CA ALA A 321 10.04 -10.59 -13.03
C ALA A 321 9.77 -11.33 -14.35
N SER A 322 10.04 -10.73 -15.51
CA SER A 322 9.85 -11.38 -16.81
C SER A 322 10.77 -12.59 -17.01
N LEU A 323 12.03 -12.49 -16.57
CA LEU A 323 12.97 -13.62 -16.58
C LEU A 323 12.52 -14.74 -15.64
N ALA A 324 12.10 -14.39 -14.42
CA ALA A 324 11.59 -15.36 -13.45
C ALA A 324 10.33 -16.08 -13.94
N MET A 325 9.38 -15.33 -14.50
CA MET A 325 8.16 -15.91 -15.07
C MET A 325 8.45 -16.83 -16.26
N ALA A 326 9.34 -16.43 -17.16
CA ALA A 326 9.71 -17.27 -18.28
C ALA A 326 10.44 -18.54 -17.81
N TYR A 327 11.27 -18.46 -16.76
CA TYR A 327 11.97 -19.61 -16.18
C TYR A 327 11.01 -20.61 -15.51
N LEU A 328 9.97 -20.12 -14.81
CA LEU A 328 9.02 -20.96 -14.07
C LEU A 328 7.95 -21.57 -14.98
N ASN A 329 7.38 -20.76 -15.87
CA ASN A 329 6.15 -21.10 -16.57
C ASN A 329 6.36 -21.94 -17.81
N ASP A 330 7.54 -21.86 -18.41
CA ASP A 330 7.79 -22.44 -19.72
C ASP A 330 8.77 -23.63 -19.66
N ARG A 331 8.83 -24.36 -18.53
CA ARG A 331 9.71 -25.55 -18.40
C ARG A 331 9.50 -26.63 -19.45
N LYS A 332 8.38 -26.58 -20.19
CA LYS A 332 8.08 -27.49 -21.31
C LYS A 332 8.50 -26.98 -22.68
N ASP A 333 8.72 -25.67 -22.81
CA ASP A 333 9.14 -25.02 -24.04
C ASP A 333 10.57 -24.52 -23.91
N LYS A 334 11.29 -24.40 -25.00
CA LYS A 334 12.69 -23.99 -25.15
C LYS A 334 13.14 -22.73 -24.36
N SER A 335 12.32 -22.23 -23.46
CA SER A 335 12.53 -20.97 -22.70
C SER A 335 13.65 -21.10 -21.68
N VAL A 336 13.84 -22.26 -21.02
CA VAL A 336 14.95 -22.49 -20.10
C VAL A 336 16.29 -22.40 -20.85
N GLU A 337 16.39 -23.05 -22.02
CA GLU A 337 17.57 -22.95 -22.92
C GLU A 337 17.81 -21.51 -23.39
N CYS A 338 16.73 -20.76 -23.65
CA CYS A 338 16.81 -19.36 -24.02
C CYS A 338 17.36 -18.50 -22.87
N ILE A 339 16.88 -18.71 -21.63
CA ILE A 339 17.30 -17.94 -20.46
C ILE A 339 18.76 -18.21 -20.09
N GLU A 340 19.27 -19.43 -20.28
CA GLU A 340 20.69 -19.76 -20.08
C GLU A 340 21.62 -19.00 -21.04
N ARG A 341 21.11 -18.53 -22.18
CA ARG A 341 21.84 -17.72 -23.18
C ARG A 341 21.76 -16.22 -22.92
N ILE A 342 20.95 -15.79 -21.93
CA ILE A 342 20.75 -14.39 -21.60
C ILE A 342 21.77 -13.92 -20.59
N SER A 343 22.40 -12.80 -20.88
CA SER A 343 23.14 -11.98 -19.93
C SER A 343 22.47 -10.61 -19.79
N VAL A 344 22.49 -10.06 -18.58
CA VAL A 344 21.89 -8.77 -18.27
C VAL A 344 22.94 -7.84 -17.70
N PRO A 345 23.12 -6.63 -18.26
CA PRO A 345 24.02 -5.64 -17.66
C PRO A 345 23.47 -5.19 -16.31
N MET A 346 24.33 -5.11 -15.30
CA MET A 346 23.95 -4.66 -13.96
C MET A 346 24.97 -3.64 -13.45
N LYS A 347 24.46 -2.48 -13.02
CA LYS A 347 25.20 -1.52 -12.20
C LYS A 347 24.91 -1.82 -10.74
N LEU A 348 25.91 -2.27 -9.99
CA LEU A 348 25.81 -2.51 -8.55
C LEU A 348 26.54 -1.41 -7.79
N THR A 349 25.87 -0.77 -6.82
CA THR A 349 26.47 0.21 -5.93
C THR A 349 26.49 -0.35 -4.51
N VAL A 350 27.68 -0.49 -3.95
CA VAL A 350 27.89 -0.89 -2.56
C VAL A 350 27.89 0.33 -1.69
N VAL A 351 26.99 0.41 -0.71
CA VAL A 351 26.79 1.54 0.19
C VAL A 351 26.87 1.05 1.62
N GLY A 352 27.72 1.66 2.43
CA GLY A 352 27.87 1.33 3.86
C GLY A 352 26.56 1.56 4.63
N CYS A 353 26.41 0.85 5.75
CA CYS A 353 25.16 0.89 6.55
C CYS A 353 24.77 2.29 7.04
N GLU A 354 25.75 3.18 7.26
CA GLU A 354 25.50 4.55 7.74
C GLU A 354 24.91 5.43 6.63
N GLN A 355 25.40 5.30 5.40
CA GLN A 355 24.99 6.10 4.25
C GLN A 355 23.77 5.48 3.52
N ALA A 356 23.47 4.20 3.77
CA ALA A 356 22.43 3.47 3.04
C ALA A 356 21.05 4.12 3.18
N GLN A 357 20.72 4.71 4.33
CA GLN A 357 19.43 5.34 4.58
C GLN A 357 19.16 6.58 3.72
N THR A 358 20.23 7.28 3.31
CA THR A 358 20.13 8.48 2.46
C THR A 358 20.37 8.16 1.00
N LEU A 359 21.42 7.40 0.68
CA LEU A 359 21.85 7.16 -0.69
C LEU A 359 20.98 6.11 -1.43
N VAL A 360 20.49 5.06 -0.76
CA VAL A 360 19.71 4.03 -1.44
C VAL A 360 18.38 4.58 -1.98
N PRO A 361 17.59 5.35 -1.19
CA PRO A 361 16.38 6.00 -1.72
C PRO A 361 16.68 7.01 -2.85
N GLU A 362 17.79 7.74 -2.76
CA GLU A 362 18.20 8.66 -3.83
C GLU A 362 18.59 7.92 -5.11
N ILE A 363 19.41 6.87 -5.02
CA ILE A 363 19.75 6.01 -6.16
C ILE A 363 18.47 5.45 -6.80
N ALA A 364 17.54 4.95 -6.01
CA ALA A 364 16.26 4.45 -6.48
C ALA A 364 15.45 5.54 -7.19
N LYS A 365 15.32 6.72 -6.59
CA LYS A 365 14.63 7.88 -7.16
C LYS A 365 15.22 8.27 -8.52
N TYR A 366 16.53 8.47 -8.60
CA TYR A 366 17.17 8.90 -9.85
C TYR A 366 17.24 7.80 -10.90
N ALA A 367 17.45 6.55 -10.52
CA ALA A 367 17.44 5.42 -11.45
C ALA A 367 16.04 5.21 -12.08
N ASN A 368 14.96 5.48 -11.33
CA ASN A 368 13.59 5.33 -11.79
C ASN A 368 13.03 6.58 -12.48
N SER A 369 13.58 7.77 -12.23
CA SER A 369 13.13 9.02 -12.86
C SER A 369 13.39 9.08 -14.37
N GLN A 370 14.26 8.25 -14.90
CA GLN A 370 14.50 8.10 -16.33
C GLN A 370 13.37 7.36 -17.07
N ASN A 371 12.50 6.65 -16.35
CA ASN A 371 11.28 6.04 -16.87
C ASN A 371 10.08 6.75 -16.23
N LYS A 372 9.08 7.14 -17.02
CA LYS A 372 7.87 7.86 -16.56
C LYS A 372 7.39 7.36 -15.20
N VAL A 373 7.57 8.20 -14.17
CA VAL A 373 7.22 7.95 -12.78
C VAL A 373 5.72 7.71 -12.64
N ASN A 374 5.33 6.74 -11.84
CA ASN A 374 3.93 6.48 -11.54
C ASN A 374 3.29 7.62 -10.74
N VAL A 375 2.06 7.96 -11.12
CA VAL A 375 1.25 9.02 -10.50
C VAL A 375 1.06 8.79 -8.99
N SER A 376 1.03 7.53 -8.51
CA SER A 376 0.83 7.22 -7.09
C SER A 376 2.06 7.44 -6.20
N ASP A 377 3.27 7.24 -6.72
CA ASP A 377 4.51 7.44 -5.94
C ASP A 377 4.96 8.90 -5.95
N LEU A 378 4.73 9.62 -7.05
CA LEU A 378 4.80 11.09 -7.09
C LEU A 378 3.80 11.70 -6.09
N ALA A 379 2.62 11.11 -5.98
CA ALA A 379 1.57 11.57 -5.10
C ALA A 379 1.96 11.51 -3.62
N SER A 380 2.63 10.45 -3.17
CA SER A 380 3.07 10.34 -1.77
C SER A 380 4.05 11.46 -1.37
N ASN A 381 4.84 11.96 -2.31
CA ASN A 381 5.76 13.07 -2.11
C ASN A 381 5.17 14.44 -2.49
N SER A 382 3.87 14.50 -2.80
CA SER A 382 3.23 15.78 -3.08
C SER A 382 3.19 16.66 -1.82
N GLU A 383 3.19 17.96 -2.01
CA GLU A 383 3.11 18.95 -0.93
C GLU A 383 1.89 18.73 -0.02
N PHE A 384 0.78 18.26 -0.60
CA PHE A 384 -0.43 17.90 0.15
C PHE A 384 -0.12 16.83 1.20
N HIS A 385 0.47 15.70 0.80
CA HIS A 385 0.73 14.59 1.71
C HIS A 385 1.82 14.94 2.74
N ILE A 386 2.84 15.72 2.35
CA ILE A 386 3.86 16.25 3.28
C ILE A 386 3.20 17.16 4.32
N ARG A 387 2.26 18.02 3.91
CA ARG A 387 1.51 18.89 4.83
C ARG A 387 0.65 18.08 5.80
N MET A 388 -0.10 17.08 5.33
CA MET A 388 -0.92 16.23 6.19
C MET A 388 -0.07 15.46 7.20
N GLU A 389 1.09 14.97 6.79
CA GLU A 389 2.07 14.37 7.69
C GLU A 389 2.56 15.37 8.75
N SER A 390 2.97 16.56 8.35
CA SER A 390 3.41 17.61 9.29
C SER A 390 2.32 17.97 10.30
N ILE A 391 1.07 18.11 9.86
CA ILE A 391 -0.06 18.37 10.74
C ILE A 391 -0.24 17.20 11.72
N SER A 392 -0.21 15.97 11.25
CA SER A 392 -0.39 14.78 12.08
C SER A 392 0.67 14.63 13.19
N ARG A 393 1.87 15.16 12.98
CA ARG A 393 2.97 15.13 13.97
C ARG A 393 2.86 16.24 15.02
N LYS A 394 2.13 17.32 14.73
CA LYS A 394 2.03 18.51 15.58
C LYS A 394 0.69 18.63 16.28
N LEU A 395 -0.37 18.18 15.65
CA LEU A 395 -1.74 18.31 16.14
C LEU A 395 -2.04 17.22 17.16
N MET A 396 -2.07 17.58 18.43
CA MET A 396 -2.44 16.69 19.52
C MET A 396 -3.97 16.60 19.62
N ALA A 397 -4.51 15.39 19.62
CA ALA A 397 -5.90 15.14 19.94
C ALA A 397 -6.14 15.26 21.45
N PRO A 398 -7.31 15.74 21.87
CA PRO A 398 -7.66 15.82 23.30
C PRO A 398 -7.56 14.47 24.01
N PRO A 399 -7.31 14.47 25.33
CA PRO A 399 -7.34 13.24 26.12
C PRO A 399 -8.72 12.58 26.05
N ALA A 400 -8.76 11.27 25.82
CA ALA A 400 -9.99 10.49 25.77
C ALA A 400 -9.86 9.22 26.62
N ASN A 401 -10.99 8.58 26.93
CA ASN A 401 -11.05 7.31 27.65
C ASN A 401 -10.30 7.30 29.01
N GLY A 402 -10.39 8.40 29.77
CA GLY A 402 -9.76 8.52 31.09
C GLY A 402 -8.23 8.73 31.06
N LYS A 403 -7.63 8.92 29.89
CA LYS A 403 -6.20 9.27 29.79
C LYS A 403 -5.96 10.72 30.24
N GLN A 404 -4.84 10.94 30.92
CA GLN A 404 -4.45 12.28 31.37
C GLN A 404 -3.81 13.15 30.28
N TYR A 405 -3.36 12.53 29.20
CA TYR A 405 -2.61 13.19 28.11
C TYR A 405 -3.25 12.94 26.78
N GLY A 406 -3.17 13.93 25.88
CA GLY A 406 -3.57 13.81 24.50
C GLY A 406 -2.64 12.88 23.71
N THR A 407 -3.12 12.42 22.58
CA THR A 407 -2.43 11.50 21.66
C THR A 407 -2.37 12.11 20.28
N TYR A 408 -1.57 11.51 19.37
CA TYR A 408 -1.48 11.94 17.98
C TYR A 408 -2.12 10.91 17.07
N TRP A 409 -2.87 11.39 16.07
CA TRP A 409 -3.31 10.60 14.95
C TRP A 409 -2.18 10.54 13.93
N PHE A 410 -1.52 9.38 13.85
CA PHE A 410 -0.35 9.21 13.03
C PHE A 410 -0.74 8.98 11.57
N TYR A 411 -0.53 9.97 10.71
CA TYR A 411 -0.68 9.80 9.27
C TYR A 411 0.56 9.14 8.68
N GLU A 412 0.40 7.96 8.11
CA GLU A 412 1.43 7.18 7.47
C GLU A 412 1.43 7.48 5.96
N ARG A 413 2.26 8.45 5.57
CA ARG A 413 2.40 8.89 4.18
C ARG A 413 3.12 7.84 3.32
N SER A 414 4.19 7.28 3.83
CA SER A 414 4.94 6.17 3.22
C SER A 414 4.76 4.92 4.07
N ARG A 415 4.54 3.80 3.42
CA ARG A 415 4.32 2.51 4.10
C ARG A 415 5.47 2.18 5.05
N GLY A 416 5.14 1.69 6.23
CA GLY A 416 6.11 1.30 7.25
C GLY A 416 6.70 2.45 8.08
N GLN A 417 6.33 3.73 7.83
CA GLN A 417 6.81 4.87 8.62
C GLN A 417 6.54 4.71 10.13
N TYR A 418 5.35 4.24 10.51
CA TYR A 418 5.02 4.02 11.91
C TYR A 418 5.95 2.98 12.57
N LYS A 419 6.25 1.90 11.85
CA LYS A 419 7.19 0.87 12.32
C LYS A 419 8.62 1.40 12.38
N GLN A 420 9.05 2.23 11.40
CA GLN A 420 10.37 2.86 11.38
C GLN A 420 10.61 3.76 12.60
N GLU A 421 9.57 4.45 13.09
CA GLU A 421 9.66 5.27 14.29
C GLU A 421 9.94 4.46 15.56
N THR A 422 9.62 3.19 15.59
CA THR A 422 9.93 2.27 16.69
C THR A 422 11.20 1.45 16.46
N TYR A 423 11.67 1.41 15.22
CA TYR A 423 12.88 0.69 14.84
C TYR A 423 14.11 1.36 15.45
N ARG A 424 15.03 0.59 16.04
CA ARG A 424 16.25 1.08 16.74
C ARG A 424 16.02 1.84 18.06
N LYS A 425 14.80 1.99 18.55
CA LYS A 425 14.54 2.61 19.85
C LYS A 425 14.61 1.55 20.96
N LYS A 426 15.02 1.99 22.17
CA LYS A 426 14.95 1.16 23.38
C LYS A 426 13.48 0.91 23.75
N ASP A 427 13.21 -0.15 24.49
CA ASP A 427 11.82 -0.56 24.83
C ASP A 427 11.03 0.56 25.54
N THR A 428 11.70 1.37 26.38
CA THR A 428 11.08 2.55 27.02
C THR A 428 10.70 3.63 26.01
N GLU A 429 11.52 3.85 24.99
CA GLU A 429 11.26 4.83 23.94
C GLU A 429 10.16 4.33 22.97
N LYS A 430 10.13 3.03 22.69
CA LYS A 430 9.04 2.39 21.92
C LYS A 430 7.72 2.57 22.64
N LYS A 431 7.68 2.26 23.95
CA LYS A 431 6.49 2.44 24.76
C LYS A 431 6.02 3.90 24.77
N ASN A 432 6.93 4.85 24.98
CA ASN A 432 6.62 6.28 24.95
C ASN A 432 6.06 6.72 23.59
N PHE A 433 6.57 6.16 22.48
CA PHE A 433 6.06 6.45 21.14
C PHE A 433 4.66 5.87 20.97
N THR A 434 4.42 4.60 21.31
CA THR A 434 3.11 3.95 21.18
C THR A 434 2.06 4.53 22.11
N ASP A 435 2.43 4.99 23.29
CA ASP A 435 1.52 5.69 24.22
C ASP A 435 1.06 7.03 23.66
N ARG A 436 1.94 7.75 22.95
CA ARG A 436 1.63 9.03 22.29
C ARG A 436 0.96 8.86 20.92
N ASN A 437 1.29 7.79 20.20
CA ASN A 437 0.77 7.47 18.87
C ASN A 437 0.18 6.06 18.90
N PRO A 438 -1.00 5.86 19.49
CA PRO A 438 -1.63 4.54 19.56
C PRO A 438 -1.85 3.96 18.16
N PHE A 439 -1.59 2.66 17.99
CA PHE A 439 -1.71 2.00 16.69
C PHE A 439 -3.12 2.14 16.08
N ASN A 440 -4.15 2.09 16.90
CA ASN A 440 -5.53 2.33 16.48
C ASN A 440 -5.82 3.77 16.04
N GLN A 441 -4.89 4.71 16.23
CA GLN A 441 -4.92 6.08 15.70
C GLN A 441 -3.96 6.27 14.51
N LYS A 442 -3.45 5.18 13.93
CA LYS A 442 -2.74 5.22 12.65
C LYS A 442 -3.73 5.35 11.49
N ILE A 443 -3.44 6.22 10.55
CA ILE A 443 -4.17 6.39 9.29
C ILE A 443 -3.17 6.23 8.15
N SER A 444 -3.31 5.20 7.33
CA SER A 444 -2.52 5.05 6.11
C SER A 444 -2.95 6.04 5.02
N LYS A 445 -2.12 6.25 3.99
CA LYS A 445 -2.49 7.12 2.86
C LYS A 445 -3.79 6.65 2.17
N THR A 446 -3.99 5.34 2.07
CA THR A 446 -5.19 4.74 1.45
C THR A 446 -6.43 4.89 2.32
N ASP A 447 -6.29 4.74 3.64
CA ASP A 447 -7.39 5.00 4.58
C ASP A 447 -7.76 6.49 4.61
N PHE A 448 -6.77 7.37 4.59
CA PHE A 448 -7.00 8.81 4.49
C PHE A 448 -7.82 9.16 3.27
N ALA A 449 -7.46 8.64 2.10
CA ALA A 449 -8.20 8.82 0.86
C ALA A 449 -9.63 8.27 0.94
N LYS A 450 -9.81 7.09 1.53
CA LYS A 450 -11.11 6.47 1.79
C LYS A 450 -12.00 7.39 2.64
N TYR A 451 -11.50 7.90 3.77
CA TYR A 451 -12.25 8.80 4.64
C TYR A 451 -12.57 10.13 3.95
N ALA A 452 -11.65 10.64 3.15
CA ALA A 452 -11.90 11.85 2.37
C ALA A 452 -12.99 11.65 1.30
N LEU A 453 -13.01 10.53 0.60
CA LEU A 453 -14.06 10.18 -0.37
C LEU A 453 -15.42 10.02 0.32
N ILE A 454 -15.46 9.40 1.50
CA ILE A 454 -16.66 9.30 2.34
C ILE A 454 -17.18 10.69 2.71
N MET A 455 -16.29 11.58 3.18
CA MET A 455 -16.61 12.96 3.52
C MET A 455 -17.13 13.74 2.29
N GLN A 456 -16.65 13.43 1.10
CA GLN A 456 -17.13 13.97 -0.18
C GLN A 456 -18.45 13.32 -0.67
N ARG A 457 -19.09 12.42 0.08
CA ARG A 457 -20.30 11.65 -0.30
C ARG A 457 -20.08 10.81 -1.56
N ARG A 458 -18.89 10.20 -1.65
CA ARG A 458 -18.52 9.29 -2.75
C ARG A 458 -18.21 7.87 -2.23
N PRO A 459 -19.19 7.20 -1.58
CA PRO A 459 -18.99 5.85 -1.08
C PRO A 459 -18.73 4.85 -2.22
N ASP A 460 -19.25 5.12 -3.41
CA ASP A 460 -18.98 4.37 -4.65
C ASP A 460 -17.48 4.33 -4.95
N LYS A 461 -16.78 5.45 -4.80
CA LYS A 461 -15.33 5.54 -5.01
C LYS A 461 -14.53 5.01 -3.82
N ALA A 462 -15.01 5.24 -2.60
CA ALA A 462 -14.41 4.66 -1.38
C ALA A 462 -14.45 3.12 -1.39
N SER A 463 -15.41 2.52 -2.11
CA SER A 463 -15.56 1.07 -2.29
C SER A 463 -14.61 0.47 -3.34
N PHE A 464 -13.79 1.26 -4.04
CA PHE A 464 -12.83 0.73 -5.03
C PHE A 464 -11.66 -0.04 -4.41
N GLY A 465 -11.48 0.03 -3.08
CA GLY A 465 -10.32 -0.52 -2.38
C GLY A 465 -9.14 0.45 -2.29
N GLY A 466 -8.06 0.01 -1.65
CA GLY A 466 -6.98 0.88 -1.21
C GLY A 466 -6.35 1.75 -2.31
N GLU A 467 -5.60 1.15 -3.22
CA GLU A 467 -4.82 1.92 -4.22
C GLU A 467 -5.69 2.58 -5.30
N LYS A 468 -6.77 1.93 -5.74
CA LYS A 468 -7.70 2.54 -6.72
C LYS A 468 -8.45 3.73 -6.13
N GLY A 469 -8.95 3.59 -4.89
CA GLY A 469 -9.59 4.69 -4.17
C GLY A 469 -8.62 5.84 -3.93
N PHE A 470 -7.38 5.54 -3.56
CA PHE A 470 -6.31 6.54 -3.43
C PHE A 470 -6.04 7.27 -4.75
N GLY A 471 -5.96 6.54 -5.87
CA GLY A 471 -5.78 7.14 -7.19
C GLY A 471 -6.91 8.11 -7.59
N GLU A 472 -8.16 7.76 -7.31
CA GLU A 472 -9.33 8.63 -7.57
C GLU A 472 -9.30 9.89 -6.70
N TYR A 473 -9.00 9.75 -5.41
CA TYR A 473 -8.86 10.87 -4.50
C TYR A 473 -7.74 11.82 -4.92
N ASN A 474 -6.58 11.29 -5.26
CA ASN A 474 -5.41 12.07 -5.63
C ASN A 474 -5.58 12.88 -6.91
N LYS A 475 -6.31 12.36 -7.91
CA LYS A 475 -6.68 13.13 -9.11
C LYS A 475 -7.43 14.40 -8.73
N GLY A 476 -8.35 14.32 -7.75
CA GLY A 476 -9.09 15.47 -7.24
C GLY A 476 -8.16 16.48 -6.53
N ILE A 477 -7.27 15.98 -5.66
CA ILE A 477 -6.32 16.82 -4.92
C ILE A 477 -5.36 17.55 -5.84
N ASN A 478 -4.77 16.90 -6.82
CA ASN A 478 -3.82 17.53 -7.74
C ASN A 478 -4.47 18.71 -8.51
N ASN A 479 -5.73 18.56 -8.89
CA ASN A 479 -6.46 19.62 -9.60
C ASN A 479 -6.85 20.80 -8.68
N ASP A 480 -7.08 20.53 -7.38
CA ASP A 480 -7.55 21.54 -6.42
C ASP A 480 -6.41 22.22 -5.67
N TRP A 481 -5.28 21.53 -5.48
CA TRP A 481 -4.15 22.00 -4.67
C TRP A 481 -3.57 23.33 -5.15
N GLU A 482 -3.32 23.47 -6.44
CA GLU A 482 -2.74 24.70 -7.01
C GLU A 482 -3.58 25.95 -6.70
N LYS A 483 -4.91 25.79 -6.63
CA LYS A 483 -5.85 26.89 -6.42
C LYS A 483 -6.26 27.07 -4.97
N HIS A 484 -6.33 25.99 -4.22
CA HIS A 484 -6.97 25.94 -2.91
C HIS A 484 -6.16 25.22 -1.82
N ALA A 485 -4.82 25.21 -1.91
CA ALA A 485 -3.94 24.56 -0.95
C ALA A 485 -4.22 24.95 0.52
N ASP A 486 -4.70 26.19 0.77
CA ASP A 486 -5.01 26.64 2.14
C ASP A 486 -6.28 26.00 2.74
N ASN A 487 -7.10 25.33 1.93
CA ASN A 487 -8.25 24.57 2.42
C ASN A 487 -7.81 23.30 3.15
N TYR A 488 -6.63 22.77 2.81
CA TYR A 488 -6.06 21.56 3.37
C TYR A 488 -5.18 21.89 4.58
N ASN A 489 -5.81 22.15 5.70
CA ASN A 489 -5.23 22.64 6.95
C ASN A 489 -5.59 21.71 8.12
N GLU A 490 -5.29 22.12 9.36
CA GLU A 490 -5.62 21.37 10.57
C GLU A 490 -7.13 21.03 10.70
N GLY A 491 -8.00 21.96 10.31
CA GLY A 491 -9.46 21.73 10.29
C GLY A 491 -9.84 20.58 9.37
N TYR A 492 -9.27 20.55 8.16
CA TYR A 492 -9.48 19.45 7.23
C TYR A 492 -8.98 18.11 7.80
N PHE A 493 -7.79 18.10 8.42
CA PHE A 493 -7.26 16.88 9.04
C PHE A 493 -8.16 16.39 10.19
N LYS A 494 -8.70 17.30 11.02
CA LYS A 494 -9.67 16.97 12.08
C LYS A 494 -10.94 16.33 11.52
N GLU A 495 -11.48 16.86 10.42
CA GLU A 495 -12.67 16.29 9.76
C GLU A 495 -12.40 14.87 9.23
N ILE A 496 -11.22 14.60 8.69
CA ILE A 496 -10.80 13.25 8.27
C ILE A 496 -10.75 12.30 9.48
N VAL A 497 -10.16 12.74 10.58
CA VAL A 497 -10.10 11.94 11.83
C VAL A 497 -11.51 11.66 12.38
N CYS A 498 -12.40 12.65 12.39
CA CYS A 498 -13.80 12.46 12.81
C CYS A 498 -14.52 11.44 11.90
N THR A 499 -14.26 11.51 10.59
CA THR A 499 -14.79 10.52 9.64
C THR A 499 -14.22 9.13 9.91
N ALA A 500 -12.93 9.02 10.25
CA ALA A 500 -12.31 7.77 10.67
C ALA A 500 -12.96 7.20 11.95
N LEU A 501 -13.25 8.05 12.94
CA LEU A 501 -13.94 7.63 14.17
C LEU A 501 -15.34 7.09 13.88
N MET A 502 -16.12 7.79 13.03
CA MET A 502 -17.44 7.30 12.61
C MET A 502 -17.35 5.99 11.83
N PHE A 503 -16.40 5.87 10.91
CA PHE A 503 -16.17 4.65 10.12
C PHE A 503 -15.81 3.48 11.04
N LYS A 504 -14.91 3.67 12.00
CA LYS A 504 -14.52 2.64 12.98
C LYS A 504 -15.69 2.25 13.90
N TYR A 505 -16.51 3.21 14.29
CA TYR A 505 -17.72 2.92 15.06
C TYR A 505 -18.67 2.02 14.27
N VAL A 506 -18.99 2.40 13.01
CA VAL A 506 -19.84 1.59 12.12
C VAL A 506 -19.25 0.21 11.92
N ASP A 507 -17.92 0.12 11.71
CA ASP A 507 -17.21 -1.16 11.59
C ASP A 507 -17.43 -2.08 12.79
N SER A 508 -17.35 -1.53 14.00
CA SER A 508 -17.59 -2.28 15.23
C SER A 508 -19.03 -2.80 15.34
N VAL A 509 -20.01 -2.00 14.92
CA VAL A 509 -21.44 -2.39 14.93
C VAL A 509 -21.70 -3.46 13.88
N VAL A 510 -21.20 -3.28 12.64
CA VAL A 510 -21.37 -4.24 11.55
C VAL A 510 -20.73 -5.59 11.88
N LYS A 511 -19.54 -5.58 12.53
CA LYS A 511 -18.89 -6.79 13.05
C LYS A 511 -19.75 -7.49 14.12
N ARG A 512 -20.28 -6.74 15.08
CA ARG A 512 -21.16 -7.28 16.13
C ARG A 512 -22.44 -7.91 15.54
N LEU A 513 -22.98 -7.32 14.49
CA LEU A 513 -24.15 -7.83 13.77
C LEU A 513 -23.79 -8.99 12.83
N LYS A 514 -22.52 -9.31 12.66
CA LYS A 514 -21.99 -10.34 11.75
C LYS A 514 -22.46 -10.13 10.30
N TYR A 515 -22.55 -8.87 9.86
CA TYR A 515 -22.95 -8.57 8.48
C TYR A 515 -21.74 -8.71 7.55
N GLU A 516 -22.03 -9.30 6.39
CA GLU A 516 -21.11 -9.38 5.27
C GLU A 516 -20.94 -7.99 4.58
N TYR A 517 -19.98 -7.87 3.69
CA TYR A 517 -19.73 -6.62 2.93
C TYR A 517 -19.41 -5.40 3.80
N LYS A 518 -18.79 -5.64 4.92
CA LYS A 518 -18.46 -4.70 5.97
C LYS A 518 -17.90 -3.37 5.46
N ALA A 519 -16.83 -3.43 4.63
CA ALA A 519 -16.17 -2.24 4.11
C ALA A 519 -17.10 -1.32 3.29
N ASN A 520 -18.01 -1.93 2.52
CA ASN A 520 -18.99 -1.22 1.71
C ASN A 520 -20.07 -0.59 2.60
N ILE A 521 -20.62 -1.35 3.56
CA ILE A 521 -21.62 -0.85 4.51
C ILE A 521 -21.07 0.34 5.29
N ASN A 522 -19.82 0.23 5.80
CA ASN A 522 -19.17 1.27 6.57
C ASN A 522 -19.06 2.59 5.77
N ALA A 523 -18.56 2.51 4.54
CA ALA A 523 -18.41 3.69 3.68
C ALA A 523 -19.75 4.34 3.34
N TYR A 524 -20.74 3.52 3.01
CA TYR A 524 -22.07 3.98 2.62
C TYR A 524 -22.85 4.56 3.80
N ALA A 525 -22.82 3.94 4.98
CA ALA A 525 -23.56 4.40 6.16
C ALA A 525 -23.11 5.79 6.64
N VAL A 526 -21.80 6.04 6.65
CA VAL A 526 -21.26 7.36 7.02
C VAL A 526 -21.55 8.39 5.93
N SER A 527 -21.36 8.04 4.65
CA SER A 527 -21.69 8.95 3.53
C SER A 527 -23.18 9.29 3.49
N TYR A 528 -24.04 8.34 3.82
CA TYR A 528 -25.49 8.53 3.86
C TYR A 528 -25.92 9.47 4.99
N LEU A 529 -25.31 9.34 6.17
CA LEU A 529 -25.52 10.31 7.27
C LEU A 529 -25.24 11.73 6.80
N LEU A 530 -24.08 11.95 6.22
CA LEU A 530 -23.67 13.27 5.73
C LEU A 530 -24.59 13.79 4.61
N HIS A 531 -25.07 12.89 3.76
CA HIS A 531 -26.05 13.23 2.72
C HIS A 531 -27.42 13.63 3.31
N LEU A 532 -27.92 12.89 4.31
CA LEU A 532 -29.19 13.22 4.97
C LEU A 532 -29.15 14.61 5.62
N ILE A 533 -28.04 14.98 6.25
CA ILE A 533 -27.84 16.31 6.82
C ILE A 533 -27.89 17.37 5.71
N ASP A 534 -27.16 17.17 4.61
CA ASP A 534 -27.15 18.11 3.47
C ASP A 534 -28.55 18.29 2.85
N ALA A 535 -29.32 17.20 2.74
CA ALA A 535 -30.63 17.19 2.09
C ALA A 535 -31.76 17.74 2.97
N GLN A 536 -31.76 17.40 4.28
CA GLN A 536 -32.87 17.75 5.19
C GLN A 536 -32.57 19.00 6.02
N CYS A 537 -31.30 19.34 6.23
CA CYS A 537 -30.88 20.45 7.08
C CYS A 537 -29.88 21.37 6.36
N PRO A 538 -30.24 22.06 5.25
CA PRO A 538 -29.30 22.81 4.41
C PRO A 538 -28.58 23.96 5.13
N GLY A 539 -29.11 24.41 6.29
CA GLY A 539 -28.48 25.40 7.16
C GLY A 539 -27.59 24.84 8.26
N LYS A 540 -27.45 23.54 8.33
CA LYS A 540 -26.72 22.84 9.38
C LYS A 540 -25.63 21.94 8.80
N VAL A 541 -24.67 21.56 9.63
CA VAL A 541 -23.60 20.56 9.33
C VAL A 541 -23.37 19.69 10.57
N LEU A 542 -22.75 18.54 10.37
CA LEU A 542 -22.32 17.70 11.49
C LEU A 542 -21.32 18.47 12.36
N ASP A 543 -21.49 18.41 13.69
CA ASP A 543 -20.53 19.02 14.61
C ASP A 543 -19.25 18.18 14.72
N PHE A 544 -18.36 18.36 13.76
CA PHE A 544 -17.04 17.72 13.76
C PHE A 544 -16.19 18.14 14.96
N LYS A 545 -16.42 19.36 15.48
CA LYS A 545 -15.69 19.85 16.64
C LYS A 545 -16.04 19.04 17.90
N ALA A 546 -17.31 18.76 18.12
CA ALA A 546 -17.75 17.91 19.26
C ALA A 546 -17.14 16.50 19.17
N ILE A 547 -17.09 15.90 17.96
CA ILE A 547 -16.47 14.58 17.75
C ILE A 547 -14.96 14.64 18.02
N TRP A 548 -14.27 15.67 17.50
CA TRP A 548 -12.85 15.85 17.73
C TRP A 548 -12.49 16.07 19.19
N ASP A 549 -13.24 16.91 19.89
CA ASP A 549 -12.97 17.26 21.29
C ASP A 549 -13.24 16.06 22.22
N ALA A 550 -14.25 15.25 21.93
CA ALA A 550 -14.53 14.01 22.65
C ALA A 550 -13.63 12.83 22.25
N GLN A 551 -13.01 12.85 21.07
CA GLN A 551 -12.34 11.70 20.45
C GLN A 551 -13.23 10.44 20.41
N GLU A 552 -14.54 10.66 20.34
CA GLU A 552 -15.58 9.63 20.32
C GLU A 552 -16.79 10.14 19.52
N VAL A 553 -17.54 9.21 18.93
CA VAL A 553 -18.79 9.53 18.22
C VAL A 553 -19.89 9.80 19.24
N PRO A 554 -20.59 10.97 19.21
CA PRO A 554 -21.70 11.27 20.11
C PRO A 554 -22.86 10.28 19.97
N GLU A 555 -23.60 10.05 21.05
CA GLU A 555 -24.65 9.04 21.10
C GLU A 555 -25.78 9.23 20.07
N LEU A 556 -26.18 10.46 19.81
CA LEU A 556 -27.18 10.75 18.77
C LEU A 556 -26.68 10.40 17.36
N VAL A 557 -25.39 10.65 17.10
CA VAL A 557 -24.72 10.27 15.83
C VAL A 557 -24.62 8.76 15.73
N LYS A 558 -24.27 8.05 16.82
CA LYS A 558 -24.23 6.58 16.88
C LYS A 558 -25.56 5.97 16.48
N ARG A 559 -26.66 6.44 17.10
CA ARG A 559 -28.01 5.93 16.80
C ARG A 559 -28.40 6.12 15.34
N GLN A 560 -28.07 7.29 14.76
CA GLN A 560 -28.37 7.54 13.36
C GLN A 560 -27.51 6.68 12.43
N LEU A 561 -26.22 6.47 12.77
CA LEU A 561 -25.36 5.57 11.99
C LEU A 561 -25.86 4.11 12.06
N GLU A 562 -26.33 3.66 13.22
CA GLU A 562 -26.92 2.31 13.36
C GLU A 562 -28.17 2.13 12.49
N ALA A 563 -29.05 3.14 12.44
CA ALA A 563 -30.20 3.13 11.53
C ALA A 563 -29.77 3.07 10.07
N ASN A 564 -28.75 3.84 9.70
CA ASN A 564 -28.22 3.89 8.35
C ASN A 564 -27.60 2.56 7.92
N ILE A 565 -27.00 1.78 8.83
CA ILE A 565 -26.43 0.46 8.54
C ILE A 565 -27.50 -0.46 7.93
N TYR A 566 -28.69 -0.53 8.54
CA TYR A 566 -29.78 -1.38 8.05
C TYR A 566 -30.26 -0.96 6.67
N ILE A 567 -30.45 0.34 6.45
CA ILE A 567 -30.94 0.90 5.20
C ILE A 567 -29.94 0.61 4.06
N VAL A 568 -28.69 0.94 4.31
CA VAL A 568 -27.60 0.76 3.34
C VAL A 568 -27.44 -0.74 3.00
N ARG A 569 -27.41 -1.59 4.03
CA ARG A 569 -27.30 -3.03 3.82
C ARG A 569 -28.42 -3.55 2.92
N ASN A 570 -29.66 -3.16 3.18
CA ASN A 570 -30.80 -3.63 2.38
C ASN A 570 -30.68 -3.24 0.91
N VAL A 571 -30.20 -2.03 0.60
CA VAL A 571 -29.95 -1.61 -0.79
C VAL A 571 -28.79 -2.35 -1.42
N LEU A 572 -27.74 -2.64 -0.63
CA LEU A 572 -26.57 -3.36 -1.15
C LEU A 572 -26.88 -4.81 -1.51
N ILE A 573 -27.70 -5.49 -0.71
CA ILE A 573 -28.07 -6.91 -0.92
C ILE A 573 -29.42 -7.11 -1.59
N ASP A 574 -30.03 -6.05 -2.11
CA ASP A 574 -31.32 -6.11 -2.79
C ASP A 574 -31.26 -7.14 -3.94
N PRO A 575 -32.16 -8.13 -4.01
CA PRO A 575 -32.19 -9.09 -5.10
C PRO A 575 -32.34 -8.46 -6.49
N ASP A 576 -33.03 -7.33 -6.59
CA ASP A 576 -33.25 -6.59 -7.85
C ASP A 576 -32.08 -5.67 -8.24
N ARG A 577 -30.92 -5.77 -7.56
CA ARG A 577 -29.72 -5.00 -7.89
C ARG A 577 -29.22 -5.31 -9.30
N LYS A 578 -28.69 -4.30 -9.99
CA LYS A 578 -28.25 -4.42 -11.38
C LYS A 578 -26.98 -5.25 -11.60
N VAL A 579 -26.24 -5.53 -10.52
CA VAL A 579 -25.00 -6.30 -10.53
C VAL A 579 -25.10 -7.33 -9.41
N GLU A 580 -24.95 -8.61 -9.74
CA GLU A 580 -25.13 -9.71 -8.79
C GLU A 580 -24.10 -9.70 -7.66
N ASN A 581 -22.84 -9.40 -7.97
CA ASN A 581 -21.81 -9.24 -6.96
C ASN A 581 -22.01 -7.94 -6.19
N VAL A 582 -22.28 -8.04 -4.89
CA VAL A 582 -22.58 -6.92 -4.00
C VAL A 582 -21.40 -5.93 -3.91
N THR A 583 -20.15 -6.41 -3.85
CA THR A 583 -18.96 -5.54 -3.80
C THR A 583 -18.83 -4.75 -5.10
N GLU A 584 -19.06 -5.36 -6.26
CA GLU A 584 -19.04 -4.67 -7.56
C GLU A 584 -20.25 -3.73 -7.71
N TRP A 585 -21.41 -4.09 -7.14
CA TRP A 585 -22.56 -3.21 -7.06
C TRP A 585 -22.27 -1.94 -6.26
N ALA A 586 -21.63 -2.07 -5.10
CA ALA A 586 -21.23 -0.95 -4.26
C ALA A 586 -20.25 0.04 -4.94
N LYS A 587 -19.54 -0.40 -5.98
CA LYS A 587 -18.63 0.47 -6.78
C LYS A 587 -19.38 1.29 -7.85
N ARG A 588 -20.69 1.13 -7.98
CA ARG A 588 -21.51 1.80 -9.01
C ARG A 588 -22.20 3.03 -8.45
N GLU A 589 -22.15 4.11 -9.20
CA GLU A 589 -22.89 5.34 -8.87
C GLU A 589 -24.41 5.09 -8.80
N ALA A 590 -24.93 4.10 -9.56
CA ALA A 590 -26.31 3.69 -9.51
C ALA A 590 -26.73 3.15 -8.13
N CYS A 591 -25.85 2.40 -7.46
CA CYS A 591 -26.07 1.95 -6.08
C CYS A 591 -26.19 3.14 -5.13
N TRP A 592 -25.26 4.10 -5.21
CA TRP A 592 -25.30 5.31 -4.40
C TRP A 592 -26.56 6.14 -4.64
N LYS A 593 -27.03 6.19 -5.90
CA LYS A 593 -28.29 6.87 -6.24
C LYS A 593 -29.48 6.25 -5.51
N LEU A 594 -29.59 4.89 -5.53
CA LEU A 594 -30.67 4.20 -4.83
C LEU A 594 -30.61 4.40 -3.31
N VAL A 595 -29.42 4.42 -2.70
CA VAL A 595 -29.27 4.75 -1.26
C VAL A 595 -29.78 6.15 -0.96
N LYS A 596 -29.46 7.14 -1.80
CA LYS A 596 -29.94 8.53 -1.62
C LYS A 596 -31.47 8.68 -1.76
N GLU A 597 -32.11 7.80 -2.52
CA GLU A 597 -33.56 7.79 -2.72
C GLU A 597 -34.33 7.18 -1.53
N GLN A 598 -33.62 6.54 -0.58
CA GLN A 598 -34.25 5.98 0.62
C GLN A 598 -34.83 7.11 1.50
N LYS A 599 -36.04 6.90 1.97
CA LYS A 599 -36.71 7.85 2.87
C LYS A 599 -36.34 7.56 4.31
N THR A 600 -35.52 8.42 4.89
CA THR A 600 -35.13 8.37 6.31
C THR A 600 -35.26 9.77 6.85
N GLU A 601 -35.98 9.94 7.93
CA GLU A 601 -36.11 11.22 8.63
C GLU A 601 -35.10 11.31 9.77
N LEU A 602 -34.46 12.45 9.90
CA LEU A 602 -33.59 12.75 11.04
C LEU A 602 -34.47 13.17 12.22
N SER A 603 -34.18 12.69 13.42
CA SER A 603 -34.91 13.08 14.63
C SER A 603 -34.64 14.53 15.01
N ASP A 604 -35.63 15.19 15.65
CA ASP A 604 -35.50 16.59 16.11
C ASP A 604 -34.29 16.76 17.06
N ASP A 605 -34.07 15.80 17.97
CA ASP A 605 -32.92 15.81 18.88
C ASP A 605 -31.59 15.75 18.09
N PHE A 606 -31.52 14.92 17.05
CA PHE A 606 -30.34 14.87 16.19
C PHE A 606 -30.13 16.18 15.44
N ILE A 607 -31.20 16.75 14.86
CA ILE A 607 -31.14 18.05 14.16
C ILE A 607 -30.70 19.17 15.11
N ALA A 608 -31.17 19.15 16.34
CA ALA A 608 -30.77 20.12 17.37
C ALA A 608 -29.29 20.01 17.76
N SER A 609 -28.68 18.82 17.61
CA SER A 609 -27.27 18.57 17.90
C SER A 609 -26.31 19.02 16.77
N LEU A 610 -26.84 19.42 15.61
CA LEU A 610 -26.04 19.85 14.47
C LEU A 610 -25.55 21.31 14.65
N MET A 611 -24.34 21.58 14.17
CA MET A 611 -23.75 22.91 14.13
C MET A 611 -24.40 23.79 13.04
N ASP A 612 -24.52 25.07 13.30
CA ASP A 612 -24.93 26.03 12.26
C ASP A 612 -23.87 26.16 11.16
N LYS A 613 -24.31 26.13 9.91
CA LYS A 613 -23.42 26.23 8.75
C LYS A 613 -22.63 27.54 8.72
N GLY A 614 -23.22 28.62 9.27
CA GLY A 614 -22.54 29.91 9.40
C GLY A 614 -21.32 29.84 10.33
N ASP A 615 -21.46 29.21 11.48
CA ASP A 615 -20.38 29.02 12.44
C ASP A 615 -19.28 28.13 11.87
N TYR A 616 -19.66 27.03 11.23
CA TYR A 616 -18.73 26.15 10.53
C TYR A 616 -17.91 26.85 9.44
N LEU A 617 -18.54 27.69 8.62
CA LEU A 617 -17.84 28.46 7.58
C LEU A 617 -16.92 29.54 8.16
N SER A 618 -17.31 30.12 9.30
CA SER A 618 -16.46 31.04 10.06
C SER A 618 -15.19 30.34 10.56
N ASP A 619 -15.33 29.16 11.17
CA ASP A 619 -14.23 28.34 11.65
C ASP A 619 -13.29 27.92 10.49
N LYS A 620 -13.85 27.50 9.35
CA LYS A 620 -13.05 27.20 8.15
C LYS A 620 -12.29 28.42 7.62
N THR A 621 -12.90 29.57 7.64
CA THR A 621 -12.24 30.82 7.21
C THR A 621 -11.10 31.20 8.14
N ALA A 622 -11.30 31.05 9.45
CA ALA A 622 -10.27 31.28 10.45
C ALA A 622 -9.09 30.29 10.28
N ALA A 623 -9.38 28.99 10.13
CA ALA A 623 -8.37 27.97 9.87
C ALA A 623 -7.58 28.22 8.58
N LYS A 624 -8.24 28.64 7.51
CA LYS A 624 -7.58 29.03 6.26
C LYS A 624 -6.66 30.23 6.43
N LYS A 625 -7.09 31.24 7.21
CA LYS A 625 -6.28 32.42 7.49
C LYS A 625 -5.03 32.06 8.32
N GLU A 626 -5.18 31.15 9.27
CA GLU A 626 -4.06 30.66 10.08
C GLU A 626 -3.07 29.85 9.25
N GLN A 627 -3.57 28.97 8.35
CA GLN A 627 -2.73 28.22 7.42
C GLN A 627 -1.91 29.14 6.51
N LYS A 628 -2.50 30.25 6.04
CA LYS A 628 -1.77 31.26 5.25
C LYS A 628 -0.61 31.86 6.03
N LYS A 629 -0.83 32.18 7.31
CA LYS A 629 0.24 32.71 8.18
C LYS A 629 1.35 31.66 8.39
N THR A 630 0.97 30.39 8.61
CA THR A 630 1.92 29.30 8.75
C THR A 630 2.73 29.08 7.48
N ASN A 631 2.09 29.11 6.31
CA ASN A 631 2.78 29.03 5.02
C ASN A 631 3.79 30.18 4.84
N ALA A 632 3.38 31.38 5.19
CA ALA A 632 4.24 32.56 5.09
C ALA A 632 5.45 32.49 6.05
N ALA A 633 5.24 32.08 7.28
CA ALA A 633 6.32 31.85 8.25
C ALA A 633 7.30 30.77 7.79
N ASN A 634 6.79 29.66 7.25
CA ASN A 634 7.63 28.59 6.69
C ASN A 634 8.42 29.09 5.47
N ALA A 635 7.80 29.86 4.59
CA ALA A 635 8.46 30.46 3.43
C ALA A 635 9.60 31.42 3.87
N LEU A 636 9.37 32.23 4.89
CA LEU A 636 10.40 33.09 5.46
C LEU A 636 11.60 32.28 5.95
N VAL A 637 11.36 31.23 6.73
CA VAL A 637 12.41 30.32 7.22
C VAL A 637 13.17 29.68 6.04
N GLN A 638 12.50 29.23 4.99
CA GLN A 638 13.14 28.65 3.82
C GLN A 638 14.01 29.67 3.07
N VAL A 639 13.53 30.91 2.88
CA VAL A 639 14.31 31.98 2.26
C VAL A 639 15.58 32.26 3.05
N PHE A 640 15.50 32.30 4.38
CA PHE A 640 16.68 32.50 5.25
C PHE A 640 17.64 31.31 5.20
N ASN A 641 17.14 30.08 5.29
CA ASN A 641 17.95 28.85 5.29
C ASN A 641 18.67 28.63 3.96
N TYR A 642 18.08 29.05 2.85
CA TYR A 642 18.75 28.96 1.54
C TYR A 642 20.01 29.79 1.50
N GLY A 643 20.02 30.92 2.20
CA GLY A 643 21.19 31.75 2.44
C GLY A 643 21.44 32.80 1.36
N PRO A 644 21.99 33.99 1.78
CA PRO A 644 22.20 35.11 0.86
C PRO A 644 23.16 34.79 -0.29
N ASP A 645 24.17 33.93 -0.05
CA ASP A 645 25.15 33.56 -1.05
C ASP A 645 24.55 32.78 -2.21
N LYS A 646 23.65 31.83 -1.89
CA LYS A 646 22.92 31.07 -2.90
C LYS A 646 21.90 31.93 -3.65
N TRP A 647 21.24 32.86 -2.96
CA TRP A 647 20.37 33.85 -3.63
C TRP A 647 21.15 34.75 -4.57
N GLN A 648 22.40 35.15 -4.18
CA GLN A 648 23.27 35.91 -5.07
C GLN A 648 23.72 35.08 -6.26
N ALA A 649 24.03 33.80 -6.09
CA ALA A 649 24.38 32.89 -7.18
C ALA A 649 23.21 32.76 -8.19
N LEU A 650 21.99 32.59 -7.71
CA LEU A 650 20.79 32.58 -8.54
C LEU A 650 20.60 33.90 -9.32
N LEU A 651 20.81 35.03 -8.66
CA LEU A 651 20.69 36.34 -9.31
C LEU A 651 21.73 36.50 -10.43
N ASN A 652 22.99 36.12 -10.17
CA ASN A 652 24.06 36.14 -11.17
C ASN A 652 23.73 35.22 -12.36
N TRP A 653 23.31 33.97 -12.09
CA TRP A 653 22.88 33.04 -13.12
C TRP A 653 21.75 33.63 -13.98
N ALA A 654 20.74 34.23 -13.36
CA ALA A 654 19.62 34.82 -14.06
C ALA A 654 20.01 36.03 -14.95
N VAL A 655 21.07 36.76 -14.58
CA VAL A 655 21.62 37.85 -15.39
C VAL A 655 22.46 37.31 -16.55
N ASP A 656 23.36 36.35 -16.27
CA ASP A 656 24.28 35.79 -17.25
C ASP A 656 23.54 35.02 -18.37
N ASN A 657 22.47 34.29 -18.02
CA ASN A 657 21.67 33.54 -18.96
C ASN A 657 20.49 34.32 -19.56
N ARG A 658 20.27 35.56 -19.13
CA ARG A 658 19.12 36.43 -19.49
C ARG A 658 17.77 35.79 -19.16
N GLU A 659 17.75 34.95 -18.15
CA GLU A 659 16.54 34.30 -17.63
C GLU A 659 15.94 35.11 -16.49
N LEU A 660 14.73 34.81 -16.08
CA LEU A 660 13.88 35.52 -15.13
C LEU A 660 13.55 36.97 -15.55
N SER A 661 12.33 37.39 -15.33
CA SER A 661 11.84 38.73 -15.57
C SER A 661 12.48 39.77 -14.62
N ALA A 662 12.41 41.04 -14.95
CA ALA A 662 12.88 42.13 -14.07
C ALA A 662 12.17 42.12 -12.71
N ALA A 663 10.90 41.72 -12.66
CA ALA A 663 10.12 41.60 -11.43
C ALA A 663 10.64 40.44 -10.55
N GLU A 664 10.94 39.28 -11.14
CA GLU A 664 11.50 38.13 -10.45
C GLU A 664 12.91 38.40 -9.92
N ARG A 665 13.78 39.00 -10.72
CA ARG A 665 15.12 39.42 -10.27
C ARG A 665 15.06 40.40 -9.10
N LYS A 666 14.06 41.31 -9.08
CA LYS A 666 13.84 42.22 -7.94
C LYS A 666 13.43 41.45 -6.68
N LEU A 667 12.66 40.36 -6.82
CA LEU A 667 12.31 39.49 -5.68
C LEU A 667 13.54 38.73 -5.16
N VAL A 668 14.35 38.17 -6.04
CA VAL A 668 15.62 37.51 -5.66
C VAL A 668 16.57 38.50 -4.98
N THR A 669 16.64 39.75 -5.43
CA THR A 669 17.43 40.80 -4.77
C THR A 669 16.96 41.05 -3.33
N LYS A 670 15.66 40.97 -3.05
CA LYS A 670 15.15 41.06 -1.66
C LYS A 670 15.62 39.86 -0.83
N ALA A 671 15.70 38.67 -1.43
CA ALA A 671 16.18 37.47 -0.74
C ALA A 671 17.68 37.53 -0.45
N VAL A 672 18.51 38.06 -1.35
CA VAL A 672 19.92 38.33 -1.11
C VAL A 672 20.12 39.24 0.12
N ASN A 673 19.24 40.21 0.30
CA ASN A 673 19.29 41.15 1.41
C ASN A 673 18.47 40.73 2.63
N CYS A 674 17.99 39.49 2.72
CA CYS A 674 17.08 39.04 3.77
C CYS A 674 17.61 39.23 5.18
N GLN A 675 18.95 39.10 5.41
CA GLN A 675 19.58 39.32 6.70
C GLN A 675 19.61 40.80 7.14
N LYS A 676 19.55 41.72 6.19
CA LYS A 676 19.52 43.19 6.49
C LYS A 676 18.09 43.71 6.62
N ARG A 677 17.19 43.16 5.86
CA ARG A 677 15.79 43.54 5.86
C ARG A 677 14.92 42.33 5.49
N ASN A 678 14.07 41.91 6.41
CA ASN A 678 13.17 40.78 6.18
C ASN A 678 12.25 41.07 5.01
N PRO A 679 12.17 40.19 4.00
CA PRO A 679 11.13 40.25 2.99
C PRO A 679 9.75 40.10 3.64
N SER A 680 8.71 40.68 3.02
CA SER A 680 7.35 40.44 3.51
C SER A 680 6.92 39.00 3.28
N ASP A 681 5.95 38.52 4.06
CA ASP A 681 5.37 37.18 3.93
C ASP A 681 4.97 36.86 2.49
N SER A 682 4.33 37.82 1.81
CA SER A 682 3.94 37.68 0.40
C SER A 682 5.13 37.63 -0.55
N ASP A 683 6.22 38.35 -0.21
CA ASP A 683 7.44 38.32 -1.01
C ASP A 683 8.15 36.97 -0.86
N CYS A 684 8.19 36.40 0.36
CA CYS A 684 8.86 35.11 0.62
C CYS A 684 8.25 33.97 -0.20
N LEU A 685 6.94 33.89 -0.26
CA LEU A 685 6.25 32.91 -1.12
C LEU A 685 6.59 33.10 -2.60
N LYS A 686 6.58 34.33 -3.08
CA LYS A 686 6.94 34.64 -4.48
C LYS A 686 8.42 34.35 -4.77
N ILE A 687 9.31 34.60 -3.82
CA ILE A 687 10.76 34.31 -3.95
C ILE A 687 10.98 32.79 -4.12
N LEU A 688 10.29 31.95 -3.35
CA LEU A 688 10.39 30.50 -3.50
C LEU A 688 9.85 30.03 -4.86
N ASN A 689 8.73 30.59 -5.33
CA ASN A 689 8.22 30.28 -6.66
C ASN A 689 9.21 30.67 -7.77
N VAL A 690 9.94 31.80 -7.59
CA VAL A 690 11.00 32.21 -8.54
C VAL A 690 12.18 31.23 -8.52
N LEU A 691 12.53 30.70 -7.36
CA LEU A 691 13.57 29.65 -7.25
C LEU A 691 13.17 28.38 -8.00
N ASP A 692 11.92 27.93 -7.82
CA ASP A 692 11.41 26.75 -8.52
C ASP A 692 11.33 26.98 -10.03
N HIS A 693 10.85 28.16 -10.47
CA HIS A 693 10.87 28.54 -11.87
C HIS A 693 12.28 28.57 -12.45
N ALA A 694 13.26 29.09 -11.71
CA ALA A 694 14.65 29.08 -12.16
C ALA A 694 15.23 27.66 -12.28
N ARG A 695 14.86 26.76 -11.39
CA ARG A 695 15.24 25.33 -11.47
C ARG A 695 14.64 24.66 -12.71
N ASP A 696 13.39 24.97 -13.05
CA ASP A 696 12.75 24.49 -14.27
C ASP A 696 13.47 25.02 -15.54
N LEU A 697 14.03 26.24 -15.48
CA LEU A 697 14.85 26.83 -16.53
C LEU A 697 16.31 26.31 -16.56
N GLY A 698 16.68 25.43 -15.64
CA GLY A 698 17.99 24.78 -15.62
C GLY A 698 18.99 25.34 -14.60
N TYR A 699 18.58 26.21 -13.68
CA TYR A 699 19.43 26.61 -12.55
C TYR A 699 19.71 25.39 -11.65
N LYS A 700 20.98 25.23 -11.28
CA LYS A 700 21.43 24.19 -10.33
C LYS A 700 22.00 24.87 -9.10
N ASP A 701 21.50 24.45 -7.92
CA ASP A 701 21.89 25.00 -6.61
C ASP A 701 23.37 24.87 -6.28
#